data_399163bbcb65c46ffcf1828f1e54bc98
#
_entry.id   399163bbcb65c46ffcf1828f1e54bc98
#
_cell.length_a   1.000
_cell.length_b   1.000
_cell.length_c   1.000
_cell.angle_alpha   90.00
_cell.angle_beta   90.00
_cell.angle_gamma   90.00
#
_symmetry.space_group_name_H-M   'P 1'
#
loop_
_entity.id
_entity.type
_entity.pdbx_description
1 polymer ?
#
loop_
_entity_poly.entity_id
_entity_poly.type
_entity_poly.pdbx_seq_one_letter_code
_entity_poly.pdbx_strand_id
1 'polypeptide(L)'
;MTFLNPAILWGLLAVSVPIIIHIFNLKRTKKIEFSTLMFLKEIQQSKYRRVKLKQLLILLCRIAFVIFAVLAFSRPFEKGYLFSGNSKVRSSVLMILDDSFSMLNREAQNSDFEIAKSKQLETLNIFDENDEIYFSTVSDLGKPSKTFIYTNIDALKDTIKNTKVSDITRDVNSAIYFANRILESSSNPNKEIFLYTDGQKSFINSNPAASTSIKMPELTKLNVILSGYRKGANLSIDTVNIVSKIFEKNKAVKIKCTVSNHNVFNVSNKSVVITSEPKKYRDEKVIDIPANSSVEVEFSIVPGASGFINGSVELAEKEISDDEIPNDNKQYFAFYVPEKIKALMVSESASDLAYLKLALASSEEMMKDSSGTKAVFYDIDQVTGSDLSKKDLSVYNCVIIVNKTSFTPDEAAKLKEYVYNGGGAVIYPGANTNIDNYNNVLLKELDVPYINSRFTAGENIQSFRFDNVDVSHPIFDGMFTQKTNAKDNILKDSPEIKSGFDLLTGNNSEPIITLSGNKNFLVEYSRGKGKALLFAVPPDMSASNYPAKTIFSPVTVRSILYISPVNPIKPAITGKDYFLDFSGFGKLDTSTINISSAPGDKPDGQIKLNEKNDLVNLKYFLNSNSTYRLTQKSAALFELPANFDKNESLLDKYTAKEISGILKTQLGSDVNIITPESTLTASILELRTGKEMWQWALVLALLFLLAEFFIARSIKS
;
A
#
# COMPACT_ATOMS: atom_id res chain seq x y z
N MET A 1 11.69 44.99 2.96
CA MET A 1 13.06 45.15 2.42
C MET A 1 13.96 45.70 3.50
N THR A 2 15.08 45.10 3.69
CA THR A 2 16.16 45.56 4.56
C THR A 2 17.42 45.77 3.73
N PHE A 3 18.40 46.50 4.28
CA PHE A 3 19.63 46.82 3.55
C PHE A 3 20.82 46.20 4.26
N LEU A 4 21.73 45.59 3.50
CA LEU A 4 22.95 45.02 4.07
C LEU A 4 23.89 46.11 4.59
N ASN A 5 23.94 47.25 3.87
CA ASN A 5 24.77 48.40 4.18
C ASN A 5 23.92 49.67 4.38
N PRO A 6 23.15 49.80 5.46
CA PRO A 6 22.22 50.93 5.63
C PRO A 6 22.94 52.31 5.72
N ALA A 7 24.20 52.32 6.12
CA ALA A 7 25.00 53.58 6.16
C ALA A 7 25.18 54.20 4.78
N ILE A 8 25.16 53.43 3.70
CA ILE A 8 25.30 53.91 2.33
C ILE A 8 24.08 54.76 1.90
N LEU A 9 22.91 54.54 2.54
CA LEU A 9 21.70 55.35 2.27
C LEU A 9 21.91 56.86 2.53
N TRP A 10 22.86 57.25 3.39
CA TRP A 10 23.27 58.66 3.53
C TRP A 10 23.83 59.22 2.20
N GLY A 11 24.26 58.33 1.29
CA GLY A 11 24.63 58.70 -0.10
C GLY A 11 23.47 59.31 -0.89
N LEU A 12 22.21 59.16 -0.47
CA LEU A 12 21.08 59.85 -1.11
C LEU A 12 21.19 61.38 -1.00
N LEU A 13 21.95 61.90 -0.05
CA LEU A 13 22.29 63.33 -0.02
C LEU A 13 23.02 63.84 -1.27
N ALA A 14 23.70 62.92 -1.99
CA ALA A 14 24.34 63.22 -3.27
C ALA A 14 23.32 63.60 -4.37
N VAL A 15 22.04 63.33 -4.22
CA VAL A 15 20.95 63.76 -5.11
C VAL A 15 20.86 65.30 -5.13
N SER A 16 21.30 65.99 -4.06
CA SER A 16 21.36 67.45 -4.03
C SER A 16 22.32 68.02 -5.07
N VAL A 17 23.37 67.30 -5.44
CA VAL A 17 24.42 67.79 -6.38
C VAL A 17 23.86 68.05 -7.78
N PRO A 18 23.19 67.13 -8.47
CA PRO A 18 22.59 67.41 -9.79
C PRO A 18 21.51 68.52 -9.70
N ILE A 19 20.77 68.62 -8.59
CA ILE A 19 19.77 69.69 -8.38
C ILE A 19 20.46 71.06 -8.29
N ILE A 20 21.50 71.17 -7.50
CA ILE A 20 22.27 72.43 -7.29
C ILE A 20 22.89 72.82 -8.65
N ILE A 21 23.53 71.92 -9.35
CA ILE A 21 24.11 72.17 -10.66
C ILE A 21 23.03 72.67 -11.62
N HIS A 22 21.86 72.08 -11.62
CA HIS A 22 20.76 72.48 -12.50
C HIS A 22 20.27 73.93 -12.19
N ILE A 23 20.10 74.26 -10.92
CA ILE A 23 19.68 75.60 -10.48
C ILE A 23 20.71 76.67 -10.85
N PHE A 24 22.00 76.38 -10.64
CA PHE A 24 23.05 77.32 -11.00
C PHE A 24 23.24 77.50 -12.51
N ASN A 25 23.00 76.44 -13.31
CA ASN A 25 23.18 76.51 -14.77
C ASN A 25 22.01 77.21 -15.48
N LEU A 26 20.84 77.35 -14.87
CA LEU A 26 19.71 78.09 -15.43
C LEU A 26 19.88 79.62 -15.36
N LYS A 27 20.88 80.13 -14.65
CA LYS A 27 21.07 81.56 -14.46
C LYS A 27 22.04 82.23 -15.43
N ARG A 28 22.67 81.53 -16.37
CA ARG A 28 23.57 82.11 -17.36
C ARG A 28 22.89 82.31 -18.75
N THR A 29 22.04 83.37 -18.85
CA THR A 29 21.57 83.88 -20.13
C THR A 29 22.43 85.10 -20.52
N LYS A 30 23.22 85.02 -21.61
CA LYS A 30 23.83 86.15 -22.24
C LYS A 30 22.76 86.95 -23.02
N LYS A 31 22.47 88.20 -22.59
CA LYS A 31 21.65 89.09 -23.40
C LYS A 31 22.45 89.51 -24.66
N ILE A 32 21.91 89.24 -25.85
CA ILE A 32 22.35 89.76 -27.13
C ILE A 32 21.19 90.59 -27.69
N GLU A 33 21.41 91.86 -27.94
CA GLU A 33 20.38 92.75 -28.46
C GLU A 33 20.27 92.56 -30.01
N PHE A 34 19.05 92.27 -30.44
CA PHE A 34 18.74 92.12 -31.91
C PHE A 34 17.51 92.98 -32.23
N SER A 35 17.54 93.64 -33.42
CA SER A 35 16.69 94.76 -33.83
C SER A 35 15.38 94.37 -34.57
N THR A 36 14.95 93.13 -34.71
CA THR A 36 13.65 92.77 -35.33
C THR A 36 13.09 91.43 -34.73
N LEU A 37 12.11 91.56 -33.82
CA LEU A 37 11.70 90.48 -32.94
C LEU A 37 10.31 89.82 -33.23
N MET A 38 9.61 90.25 -34.29
CA MET A 38 8.21 89.86 -34.41
C MET A 38 7.97 88.44 -34.96
N PHE A 39 8.83 87.85 -35.76
CA PHE A 39 8.67 86.48 -36.32
C PHE A 39 9.39 85.40 -35.54
N LEU A 40 10.35 85.81 -34.67
CA LEU A 40 11.12 84.86 -33.86
C LEU A 40 10.43 84.48 -32.57
N LYS A 41 9.40 85.23 -32.12
CA LYS A 41 8.80 85.03 -30.83
C LYS A 41 7.97 83.71 -30.67
N GLU A 42 7.30 83.26 -31.73
CA GLU A 42 6.52 82.01 -31.67
C GLU A 42 7.42 80.77 -31.85
N ILE A 43 8.41 80.83 -32.70
CA ILE A 43 9.39 79.73 -32.90
C ILE A 43 10.29 79.59 -31.66
N GLN A 44 10.66 80.67 -30.99
CA GLN A 44 11.44 80.65 -29.75
C GLN A 44 10.66 80.07 -28.59
N GLN A 45 9.40 80.38 -28.45
CA GLN A 45 8.61 79.83 -27.31
C GLN A 45 8.47 78.30 -27.41
N SER A 46 8.25 77.76 -28.58
CA SER A 46 8.10 76.31 -28.74
C SER A 46 9.45 75.59 -28.59
N LYS A 47 10.57 76.13 -29.15
CA LYS A 47 11.92 75.57 -28.97
C LYS A 47 12.38 75.68 -27.50
N TYR A 48 12.13 76.82 -26.86
CA TYR A 48 12.52 77.05 -25.45
C TYR A 48 11.82 76.10 -24.50
N ARG A 49 10.51 75.84 -24.71
CA ARG A 49 9.75 74.86 -23.92
C ARG A 49 10.29 73.45 -24.10
N ARG A 50 10.62 73.04 -25.37
CA ARG A 50 11.20 71.70 -25.66
C ARG A 50 12.60 71.53 -25.03
N VAL A 51 13.46 72.55 -25.08
CA VAL A 51 14.79 72.48 -24.46
C VAL A 51 14.69 72.45 -22.92
N LYS A 52 13.80 73.24 -22.31
CA LYS A 52 13.55 73.15 -20.87
C LYS A 52 13.00 71.79 -20.42
N LEU A 53 12.09 71.20 -21.21
CA LEU A 53 11.56 69.88 -20.93
C LEU A 53 12.67 68.83 -21.00
N LYS A 54 13.55 68.87 -22.05
CA LYS A 54 14.68 67.95 -22.18
C LYS A 54 15.69 68.16 -21.03
N GLN A 55 15.97 69.36 -20.57
CA GLN A 55 16.85 69.66 -19.44
C GLN A 55 16.26 69.10 -18.13
N LEU A 56 14.95 69.20 -17.97
CA LEU A 56 14.24 68.63 -16.79
C LEU A 56 14.31 67.08 -16.84
N LEU A 57 14.13 66.47 -18.01
CA LEU A 57 14.27 65.04 -18.19
C LEU A 57 15.70 64.56 -17.89
N ILE A 58 16.73 65.28 -18.34
CA ILE A 58 18.13 64.99 -17.98
C ILE A 58 18.37 65.04 -16.50
N LEU A 59 17.82 66.10 -15.81
CA LEU A 59 17.89 66.20 -14.36
C LEU A 59 17.24 65.00 -13.68
N LEU A 60 16.06 64.58 -14.15
CA LEU A 60 15.32 63.48 -13.59
C LEU A 60 16.10 62.16 -13.78
N CYS A 61 16.71 61.95 -14.97
CA CYS A 61 17.58 60.78 -15.21
C CYS A 61 18.80 60.76 -14.28
N ARG A 62 19.44 61.90 -14.03
CA ARG A 62 20.57 62.02 -13.07
C ARG A 62 20.18 61.72 -11.66
N ILE A 63 19.05 62.27 -11.21
CA ILE A 63 18.49 61.97 -9.87
C ILE A 63 18.19 60.46 -9.75
N ALA A 64 17.51 59.89 -10.72
CA ALA A 64 17.18 58.48 -10.73
C ALA A 64 18.45 57.59 -10.74
N PHE A 65 19.44 57.94 -11.56
CA PHE A 65 20.74 57.23 -11.57
C PHE A 65 21.37 57.24 -10.16
N VAL A 66 21.49 58.40 -9.51
CA VAL A 66 22.08 58.48 -8.16
C VAL A 66 21.30 57.68 -7.16
N ILE A 67 19.96 57.76 -7.19
CA ILE A 67 19.08 56.99 -6.28
C ILE A 67 19.33 55.47 -6.49
N PHE A 68 19.23 54.98 -7.71
CA PHE A 68 19.40 53.54 -8.00
C PHE A 68 20.84 53.08 -7.78
N ALA A 69 21.84 53.90 -8.03
CA ALA A 69 23.24 53.63 -7.70
C ALA A 69 23.44 53.46 -6.18
N VAL A 70 22.92 54.41 -5.38
CA VAL A 70 22.97 54.31 -3.91
C VAL A 70 22.21 53.07 -3.43
N LEU A 71 21.04 52.78 -4.01
CA LEU A 71 20.30 51.57 -3.67
C LEU A 71 21.08 50.29 -4.05
N ALA A 72 21.77 50.24 -5.19
CA ALA A 72 22.62 49.11 -5.59
C ALA A 72 23.75 48.88 -4.58
N PHE A 73 24.45 49.93 -4.13
CA PHE A 73 25.52 49.81 -3.12
C PHE A 73 25.01 49.55 -1.71
N SER A 74 23.80 49.97 -1.37
CA SER A 74 23.19 49.66 -0.07
C SER A 74 22.72 48.21 0.02
N ARG A 75 22.73 47.46 -1.09
CA ARG A 75 22.33 46.04 -1.20
C ARG A 75 20.99 45.77 -0.50
N PRO A 76 19.86 46.19 -1.13
CA PRO A 76 18.55 45.83 -0.64
C PRO A 76 18.38 44.29 -0.73
N PHE A 77 17.88 43.68 0.34
CA PHE A 77 17.58 42.25 0.35
C PHE A 77 16.21 41.95 0.99
N GLU A 78 15.58 40.91 0.54
CA GLU A 78 14.42 40.31 1.16
C GLU A 78 14.91 39.29 2.17
N LYS A 79 14.48 39.39 3.44
CA LYS A 79 14.99 38.52 4.52
C LYS A 79 14.54 37.09 4.31
N GLY A 80 15.46 36.16 4.40
CA GLY A 80 15.20 34.77 4.55
C GLY A 80 14.68 34.42 5.95
N TYR A 81 14.26 33.18 6.14
CA TYR A 81 13.63 32.74 7.40
C TYR A 81 14.60 32.59 8.60
N LEU A 82 15.92 32.55 8.35
CA LEU A 82 16.92 32.48 9.41
C LEU A 82 17.06 33.77 10.23
N PHE A 83 16.51 34.91 9.76
CA PHE A 83 16.67 36.19 10.44
C PHE A 83 15.46 36.53 11.31
N SER A 84 15.67 36.58 12.63
CA SER A 84 14.76 37.23 13.55
C SER A 84 15.36 38.60 13.92
N GLY A 85 14.76 39.68 13.41
CA GLY A 85 15.37 41.02 13.54
C GLY A 85 16.62 41.16 12.65
N ASN A 86 17.77 41.45 13.24
CA ASN A 86 19.06 41.64 12.55
C ASN A 86 20.09 40.55 12.88
N SER A 87 19.72 39.50 13.65
CA SER A 87 20.61 38.44 14.09
C SER A 87 20.22 37.12 13.46
N LYS A 88 21.23 36.31 13.10
CA LYS A 88 21.06 34.93 12.67
C LYS A 88 20.66 34.05 13.87
N VAL A 89 19.65 33.22 13.67
CA VAL A 89 19.09 32.37 14.71
C VAL A 89 19.50 30.94 14.46
N ARG A 90 19.80 30.19 15.50
CA ARG A 90 20.14 28.75 15.41
C ARG A 90 18.95 27.94 14.91
N SER A 91 19.23 26.92 14.12
CA SER A 91 18.23 26.02 13.54
C SER A 91 18.42 24.59 14.01
N SER A 92 17.31 23.87 14.14
CA SER A 92 17.32 22.41 14.18
C SER A 92 16.87 21.88 12.83
N VAL A 93 17.74 21.11 12.21
CA VAL A 93 17.61 20.65 10.83
C VAL A 93 17.42 19.14 10.83
N LEU A 94 16.31 18.65 10.29
CA LEU A 94 16.11 17.23 10.04
C LEU A 94 16.23 16.95 8.53
N MET A 95 17.22 16.16 8.17
CA MET A 95 17.44 15.67 6.81
C MET A 95 16.76 14.28 6.68
N ILE A 96 15.78 14.18 5.80
CA ILE A 96 15.05 12.94 5.52
C ILE A 96 15.39 12.47 4.11
N LEU A 97 15.92 11.25 4.01
CA LEU A 97 16.16 10.58 2.73
C LEU A 97 15.01 9.61 2.44
N ASP A 98 14.38 9.80 1.31
CA ASP A 98 13.48 8.79 0.75
C ASP A 98 14.32 7.60 0.32
N ASP A 99 14.11 6.47 0.98
CA ASP A 99 14.81 5.21 0.74
C ASP A 99 13.87 4.14 0.18
N SER A 100 12.69 4.53 -0.33
CA SER A 100 11.80 3.62 -1.05
C SER A 100 12.47 3.06 -2.31
N PHE A 101 12.06 1.88 -2.76
CA PHE A 101 12.71 1.24 -3.91
C PHE A 101 12.43 1.97 -5.24
N SER A 102 11.40 2.81 -5.34
CA SER A 102 11.19 3.69 -6.50
C SER A 102 12.37 4.63 -6.77
N MET A 103 13.12 4.99 -5.73
CA MET A 103 14.34 5.77 -5.82
C MET A 103 15.49 5.07 -6.59
N LEU A 104 15.34 3.78 -6.94
CA LEU A 104 16.25 3.09 -7.85
C LEU A 104 16.07 3.49 -9.32
N ASN A 105 14.96 4.16 -9.65
CA ASN A 105 14.73 4.76 -10.96
C ASN A 105 15.94 5.61 -11.39
N ARG A 106 16.35 5.50 -12.66
CA ARG A 106 17.58 6.11 -13.12
C ARG A 106 17.32 7.44 -13.86
N GLU A 107 18.06 8.44 -13.46
CA GLU A 107 18.23 9.70 -14.21
C GLU A 107 19.62 9.64 -14.87
N ALA A 108 19.67 9.33 -16.17
CA ALA A 108 20.92 9.06 -16.91
C ALA A 108 21.70 7.86 -16.33
N GLN A 109 22.90 8.08 -15.75
CA GLN A 109 23.75 7.01 -15.22
C GLN A 109 23.50 6.70 -13.74
N ASN A 110 23.00 7.68 -12.97
CA ASN A 110 22.80 7.56 -11.54
C ASN A 110 21.34 7.30 -11.22
N SER A 111 21.09 6.54 -10.14
CA SER A 111 19.73 6.43 -9.60
C SER A 111 19.30 7.71 -8.89
N ASP A 112 17.98 7.95 -8.81
CA ASP A 112 17.41 9.03 -8.00
C ASP A 112 17.92 8.98 -6.55
N PHE A 113 18.15 7.77 -6.03
CA PHE A 113 18.71 7.54 -4.70
C PHE A 113 20.14 8.08 -4.57
N GLU A 114 21.03 7.77 -5.53
CA GLU A 114 22.42 8.26 -5.51
C GLU A 114 22.47 9.79 -5.71
N ILE A 115 21.59 10.34 -6.54
CA ILE A 115 21.44 11.79 -6.71
C ILE A 115 20.98 12.44 -5.40
N ALA A 116 19.98 11.88 -4.72
CA ALA A 116 19.50 12.37 -3.44
C ALA A 116 20.58 12.36 -2.36
N LYS A 117 21.36 11.27 -2.24
CA LYS A 117 22.52 11.18 -1.33
C LYS A 117 23.58 12.23 -1.65
N SER A 118 23.92 12.43 -2.92
CA SER A 118 24.86 13.46 -3.33
C SER A 118 24.39 14.85 -2.94
N LYS A 119 23.11 15.16 -3.17
CA LYS A 119 22.49 16.45 -2.76
C LYS A 119 22.47 16.62 -1.23
N GLN A 120 22.26 15.56 -0.46
CA GLN A 120 22.37 15.64 0.99
C GLN A 120 23.79 15.98 1.45
N LEU A 121 24.80 15.33 0.87
CA LEU A 121 26.20 15.61 1.18
C LEU A 121 26.60 17.05 0.81
N GLU A 122 26.06 17.57 -0.31
CA GLU A 122 26.26 18.97 -0.69
C GLU A 122 25.59 19.93 0.30
N THR A 123 24.36 19.61 0.74
CA THR A 123 23.59 20.46 1.70
C THR A 123 24.29 20.56 3.06
N LEU A 124 25.03 19.53 3.50
CA LEU A 124 25.77 19.58 4.76
C LEU A 124 26.77 20.74 4.84
N ASN A 125 27.30 21.18 3.69
CA ASN A 125 28.25 22.30 3.65
C ASN A 125 27.62 23.68 3.89
N ILE A 126 26.28 23.75 3.97
CA ILE A 126 25.53 25.00 4.15
C ILE A 126 25.23 25.29 5.62
N PHE A 127 25.24 24.24 6.47
CA PHE A 127 24.92 24.35 7.87
C PHE A 127 26.10 24.87 8.69
N ASP A 128 25.79 25.61 9.76
CA ASP A 128 26.77 26.15 10.67
C ASP A 128 27.07 25.14 11.80
N GLU A 129 28.22 25.29 12.45
CA GLU A 129 28.64 24.47 13.59
C GLU A 129 27.64 24.53 14.78
N ASN A 130 26.79 25.54 14.83
CA ASN A 130 25.80 25.75 15.89
C ASN A 130 24.41 25.21 15.54
N ASP A 131 24.19 24.71 14.31
CA ASP A 131 22.95 24.08 13.91
C ASP A 131 22.89 22.64 14.44
N GLU A 132 21.74 22.22 14.97
CA GLU A 132 21.51 20.83 15.35
C GLU A 132 21.07 20.04 14.12
N ILE A 133 21.81 19.01 13.75
CA ILE A 133 21.52 18.21 12.56
C ILE A 133 21.04 16.82 12.97
N TYR A 134 19.86 16.47 12.50
CA TYR A 134 19.24 15.14 12.59
C TYR A 134 19.21 14.50 11.21
N PHE A 135 19.34 13.20 11.15
CA PHE A 135 19.19 12.42 9.93
C PHE A 135 18.28 11.24 10.18
N SER A 136 17.42 10.93 9.21
CA SER A 136 16.62 9.71 9.16
C SER A 136 16.31 9.35 7.72
N THR A 137 16.06 8.07 7.46
CA THR A 137 15.39 7.65 6.23
C THR A 137 13.88 7.62 6.43
N VAL A 138 13.10 7.61 5.35
CA VAL A 138 11.64 7.47 5.41
C VAL A 138 11.25 6.16 6.08
N SER A 139 11.97 5.06 5.83
CA SER A 139 11.71 3.75 6.43
C SER A 139 12.00 3.68 7.94
N ASP A 140 12.94 4.49 8.43
CA ASP A 140 13.36 4.50 9.84
C ASP A 140 12.59 5.51 10.71
N LEU A 141 11.83 6.42 10.09
CA LEU A 141 10.98 7.36 10.82
C LEU A 141 10.00 6.63 11.75
N GLY A 142 9.91 7.10 12.98
CA GLY A 142 9.08 6.49 14.03
C GLY A 142 9.74 5.34 14.80
N LYS A 143 10.97 4.97 14.45
CA LYS A 143 11.80 4.03 15.23
C LYS A 143 12.67 4.84 16.22
N PRO A 144 12.43 4.79 17.54
CA PRO A 144 13.15 5.65 18.52
C PRO A 144 14.67 5.47 18.51
N SER A 145 15.14 4.28 18.14
CA SER A 145 16.57 3.91 18.13
C SER A 145 17.33 4.34 16.88
N LYS A 146 16.68 5.00 15.93
CA LYS A 146 17.22 5.28 14.59
C LYS A 146 17.35 6.76 14.23
N THR A 147 16.95 7.66 15.14
CA THR A 147 17.07 9.09 14.92
C THR A 147 17.95 9.69 15.99
N PHE A 148 19.12 10.19 15.61
CA PHE A 148 20.12 10.77 16.51
C PHE A 148 20.48 12.19 16.09
N ILE A 149 20.90 12.99 17.06
CA ILE A 149 21.59 14.25 16.80
C ILE A 149 23.03 13.92 16.41
N TYR A 150 23.46 14.37 15.25
CA TYR A 150 24.83 14.20 14.79
C TYR A 150 25.69 15.40 15.23
N THR A 151 26.58 15.16 16.17
CA THR A 151 27.61 16.13 16.58
C THR A 151 28.86 16.04 15.72
N ASN A 152 29.03 14.94 14.98
CA ASN A 152 30.14 14.70 14.07
C ASN A 152 29.61 14.61 12.62
N ILE A 153 29.96 15.60 11.81
CA ILE A 153 29.53 15.70 10.40
C ILE A 153 30.13 14.58 9.55
N ASP A 154 31.35 14.12 9.84
CA ASP A 154 31.96 13.04 9.06
C ASP A 154 31.29 11.69 9.32
N ALA A 155 30.89 11.41 10.57
CA ALA A 155 30.07 10.24 10.88
C ALA A 155 28.70 10.28 10.18
N LEU A 156 28.11 11.47 10.04
CA LEU A 156 26.88 11.66 9.29
C LEU A 156 27.09 11.40 7.78
N LYS A 157 28.17 11.93 7.20
CA LYS A 157 28.50 11.67 5.79
C LYS A 157 28.65 10.18 5.51
N ASP A 158 29.33 9.45 6.42
CA ASP A 158 29.49 7.99 6.29
C ASP A 158 28.15 7.26 6.43
N THR A 159 27.29 7.71 7.35
CA THR A 159 25.93 7.15 7.47
C THR A 159 25.14 7.35 6.19
N ILE A 160 25.10 8.54 5.60
CA ILE A 160 24.42 8.83 4.34
C ILE A 160 24.94 7.96 3.21
N LYS A 161 26.28 7.85 3.06
CA LYS A 161 26.90 7.01 2.02
C LYS A 161 26.53 5.54 2.14
N ASN A 162 26.48 5.01 3.35
CA ASN A 162 26.19 3.59 3.62
C ASN A 162 24.71 3.25 3.66
N THR A 163 23.82 4.25 3.62
CA THR A 163 22.36 4.04 3.55
C THR A 163 22.00 3.28 2.27
N LYS A 164 21.11 2.30 2.41
CA LYS A 164 20.60 1.45 1.33
C LYS A 164 19.10 1.68 1.14
N VAL A 165 18.61 1.34 -0.02
CA VAL A 165 17.19 1.31 -0.34
C VAL A 165 16.48 0.26 0.52
N SER A 166 15.25 0.56 0.91
CA SER A 166 14.37 -0.25 1.77
C SER A 166 13.13 -0.72 1.00
N ASP A 167 12.58 -1.86 1.41
CA ASP A 167 11.28 -2.33 0.91
C ASP A 167 10.09 -1.71 1.67
N ILE A 168 10.38 -0.88 2.69
CA ILE A 168 9.36 -0.17 3.48
C ILE A 168 8.98 1.11 2.78
N THR A 169 7.69 1.29 2.54
CA THR A 169 7.13 2.51 1.98
C THR A 169 6.28 3.25 3.00
N ARG A 170 6.28 4.56 2.95
CA ARG A 170 5.44 5.44 3.75
C ARG A 170 4.94 6.59 2.90
N ASP A 171 3.87 7.22 3.31
CA ASP A 171 3.39 8.46 2.70
C ASP A 171 4.08 9.70 3.30
N VAL A 172 4.04 10.80 2.55
CA VAL A 172 4.65 12.08 2.93
C VAL A 172 4.07 12.64 4.23
N ASN A 173 2.77 12.44 4.50
CA ASN A 173 2.14 12.94 5.73
C ASN A 173 2.69 12.20 6.96
N SER A 174 2.84 10.88 6.88
CA SER A 174 3.51 10.10 7.92
C SER A 174 4.94 10.58 8.16
N ALA A 175 5.69 10.85 7.08
CA ALA A 175 7.05 11.35 7.18
C ALA A 175 7.11 12.71 7.90
N ILE A 176 6.25 13.64 7.53
CA ILE A 176 6.17 14.97 8.14
C ILE A 176 5.68 14.91 9.61
N TYR A 177 4.72 14.03 9.90
CA TYR A 177 4.26 13.81 11.28
C TYR A 177 5.40 13.40 12.21
N PHE A 178 6.16 12.39 11.82
CA PHE A 178 7.30 11.95 12.62
C PHE A 178 8.42 12.99 12.67
N ALA A 179 8.65 13.71 11.56
CA ALA A 179 9.63 14.79 11.50
C ALA A 179 9.32 15.90 12.52
N ASN A 180 8.06 16.34 12.58
CA ASN A 180 7.62 17.31 13.56
C ASN A 180 7.85 16.83 15.00
N ARG A 181 7.51 15.58 15.29
CA ARG A 181 7.73 15.00 16.63
C ARG A 181 9.20 14.94 17.02
N ILE A 182 10.11 14.66 16.08
CA ILE A 182 11.55 14.69 16.34
C ILE A 182 12.00 16.10 16.67
N LEU A 183 11.58 17.09 15.88
CA LEU A 183 11.96 18.48 16.05
C LEU A 183 11.29 19.17 17.25
N GLU A 184 10.15 18.64 17.75
CA GLU A 184 9.50 19.16 18.97
C GLU A 184 10.41 19.08 20.19
N SER A 185 11.31 18.10 20.26
CA SER A 185 12.26 17.94 21.36
C SER A 185 13.38 18.98 21.37
N SER A 186 13.60 19.70 20.27
CA SER A 186 14.62 20.73 20.17
C SER A 186 14.16 22.07 20.74
N SER A 187 15.10 22.77 21.40
CA SER A 187 14.90 24.10 21.95
C SER A 187 15.11 25.25 20.95
N ASN A 188 15.67 24.95 19.77
CA ASN A 188 15.93 25.97 18.76
C ASN A 188 14.63 26.48 18.14
N PRO A 189 14.49 27.80 17.97
CA PRO A 189 13.26 28.42 17.49
C PRO A 189 12.99 28.11 16.01
N ASN A 190 14.05 28.04 15.18
CA ASN A 190 13.89 27.67 13.77
C ASN A 190 14.01 26.16 13.60
N LYS A 191 13.04 25.57 12.88
CA LYS A 191 12.99 24.15 12.59
C LYS A 191 12.90 23.96 11.08
N GLU A 192 13.79 23.15 10.54
CA GLU A 192 13.89 22.93 9.10
C GLU A 192 13.82 21.45 8.81
N ILE A 193 12.97 21.06 7.86
CA ILE A 193 12.87 19.71 7.32
C ILE A 193 13.37 19.77 5.88
N PHE A 194 14.37 18.97 5.56
CA PHE A 194 14.87 18.76 4.21
C PHE A 194 14.51 17.34 3.76
N LEU A 195 13.52 17.23 2.88
CA LEU A 195 13.04 15.97 2.35
C LEU A 195 13.62 15.77 0.94
N TYR A 196 14.43 14.72 0.77
CA TYR A 196 15.05 14.32 -0.50
C TYR A 196 14.25 13.16 -1.07
N THR A 197 13.58 13.34 -2.20
CA THR A 197 12.68 12.38 -2.82
C THR A 197 12.68 12.53 -4.34
N ASP A 198 12.19 11.52 -5.04
CA ASP A 198 11.96 11.58 -6.49
C ASP A 198 10.60 12.22 -6.86
N GLY A 199 9.76 12.53 -5.86
CA GLY A 199 8.44 13.14 -6.06
C GLY A 199 7.38 12.19 -6.63
N GLN A 200 7.53 10.88 -6.38
CA GLN A 200 6.59 9.86 -6.84
C GLN A 200 5.17 10.12 -6.33
N LYS A 201 4.17 9.82 -7.18
CA LYS A 201 2.75 10.07 -6.86
C LYS A 201 2.26 9.25 -5.68
N SER A 202 2.72 8.01 -5.52
CA SER A 202 2.36 7.13 -4.39
C SER A 202 2.81 7.70 -3.05
N PHE A 203 3.99 8.32 -3.00
CA PHE A 203 4.54 8.94 -1.80
C PHE A 203 3.84 10.27 -1.47
N ILE A 204 3.62 11.15 -2.47
CA ILE A 204 3.06 12.49 -2.29
C ILE A 204 1.54 12.48 -2.10
N ASN A 205 0.83 11.61 -2.83
CA ASN A 205 -0.64 11.55 -2.82
C ASN A 205 -1.15 10.64 -1.71
N SER A 206 -1.01 11.07 -0.47
CA SER A 206 -1.65 10.41 0.66
C SER A 206 -3.17 10.58 0.57
N ASN A 207 -3.91 9.50 0.79
CA ASN A 207 -5.37 9.51 0.77
C ASN A 207 -5.92 10.53 1.78
N PRO A 208 -6.57 11.62 1.37
CA PRO A 208 -7.04 12.68 2.28
C PRO A 208 -8.08 12.17 3.30
N ALA A 209 -8.70 11.01 3.05
CA ALA A 209 -9.68 10.41 3.96
C ALA A 209 -9.05 9.80 5.23
N ALA A 210 -7.74 9.54 5.25
CA ALA A 210 -7.03 8.97 6.39
C ALA A 210 -6.17 10.00 7.14
N SER A 211 -6.00 11.22 6.63
CA SER A 211 -5.13 12.22 7.22
C SER A 211 -5.93 13.18 8.12
N THR A 212 -5.75 13.03 9.42
CA THR A 212 -5.82 14.20 10.31
C THR A 212 -4.93 15.27 9.69
N SER A 213 -5.49 16.45 9.37
CA SER A 213 -4.73 17.57 8.81
C SER A 213 -3.51 17.85 9.72
N ILE A 214 -2.33 17.49 9.24
CA ILE A 214 -1.08 17.75 9.96
C ILE A 214 -0.77 19.23 9.74
N LYS A 215 -1.04 20.06 10.73
CA LYS A 215 -0.62 21.46 10.67
C LYS A 215 0.87 21.54 10.99
N MET A 216 1.63 22.15 10.08
CA MET A 216 3.02 22.51 10.36
C MET A 216 3.07 23.57 11.47
N PRO A 217 3.93 23.42 12.48
CA PRO A 217 4.20 24.50 13.44
C PRO A 217 4.68 25.76 12.72
N GLU A 218 4.27 26.94 13.19
CA GLU A 218 4.51 28.25 12.51
C GLU A 218 5.98 28.49 12.12
N LEU A 219 6.93 28.03 12.94
CA LEU A 219 8.36 28.21 12.71
C LEU A 219 9.04 27.04 12.02
N THR A 220 8.28 26.02 11.59
CA THR A 220 8.84 24.87 10.87
C THR A 220 8.75 25.10 9.36
N LYS A 221 9.87 24.96 8.65
CA LYS A 221 9.96 25.09 7.20
C LYS A 221 10.22 23.73 6.54
N LEU A 222 9.44 23.42 5.52
CA LEU A 222 9.64 22.21 4.71
C LEU A 222 10.28 22.60 3.38
N ASN A 223 11.45 22.00 3.12
CA ASN A 223 12.19 22.11 1.87
C ASN A 223 12.21 20.73 1.22
N VAL A 224 11.58 20.58 0.07
CA VAL A 224 11.56 19.34 -0.71
C VAL A 224 12.57 19.44 -1.85
N ILE A 225 13.52 18.53 -1.89
CA ILE A 225 14.58 18.46 -2.88
C ILE A 225 14.29 17.29 -3.81
N LEU A 226 14.00 17.58 -5.09
CA LEU A 226 13.70 16.56 -6.08
C LEU A 226 14.98 16.03 -6.74
N SER A 227 15.07 14.69 -6.88
CA SER A 227 16.23 14.03 -7.50
C SER A 227 16.15 14.02 -9.02
N GLY A 228 14.96 13.81 -9.61
CA GLY A 228 14.75 13.73 -11.04
C GLY A 228 13.27 13.74 -11.45
N TYR A 229 13.00 13.83 -12.76
CA TYR A 229 11.64 13.84 -13.30
C TYR A 229 11.36 12.68 -14.26
N ARG A 230 12.38 11.92 -14.65
CA ARG A 230 12.22 10.84 -15.60
C ARG A 230 11.37 9.71 -15.01
N LYS A 231 10.46 9.17 -15.79
CA LYS A 231 9.81 7.89 -15.52
C LYS A 231 10.69 6.79 -16.13
N GLY A 232 11.23 5.92 -15.31
CA GLY A 232 12.02 4.77 -15.72
C GLY A 232 11.20 3.64 -16.34
N ALA A 233 11.89 2.66 -16.89
CA ALA A 233 11.29 1.41 -17.34
C ALA A 233 11.03 0.51 -16.14
N ASN A 234 9.84 -0.11 -16.08
CA ASN A 234 9.51 -1.03 -15.00
C ASN A 234 8.56 -2.14 -15.42
N LEU A 235 8.88 -3.35 -14.97
CA LEU A 235 8.01 -4.51 -14.94
C LEU A 235 7.79 -4.89 -13.48
N SER A 236 6.60 -5.39 -13.12
CA SER A 236 6.34 -5.79 -11.74
C SER A 236 5.47 -7.02 -11.64
N ILE A 237 5.59 -7.75 -10.53
CA ILE A 237 4.58 -8.73 -10.11
C ILE A 237 3.67 -8.06 -9.09
N ASP A 238 2.49 -7.65 -9.53
CA ASP A 238 1.58 -6.86 -8.70
C ASP A 238 0.90 -7.66 -7.61
N THR A 239 0.47 -8.89 -7.95
CA THR A 239 -0.28 -9.75 -7.03
C THR A 239 0.03 -11.22 -7.26
N VAL A 240 0.03 -11.98 -6.17
CA VAL A 240 0.02 -13.44 -6.19
C VAL A 240 -1.16 -13.92 -5.34
N ASN A 241 -2.14 -14.54 -5.98
CA ASN A 241 -3.38 -14.97 -5.37
C ASN A 241 -3.56 -16.48 -5.44
N ILE A 242 -3.89 -17.11 -4.32
CA ILE A 242 -4.23 -18.54 -4.27
C ILE A 242 -5.71 -18.67 -4.62
N VAL A 243 -5.99 -19.28 -5.76
CA VAL A 243 -7.36 -19.43 -6.28
C VAL A 243 -8.07 -20.61 -5.63
N SER A 244 -7.35 -21.73 -5.43
CA SER A 244 -7.90 -22.92 -4.77
C SER A 244 -8.39 -22.60 -3.36
N LYS A 245 -9.52 -23.21 -2.98
CA LYS A 245 -10.14 -23.10 -1.65
C LYS A 245 -9.99 -24.39 -0.81
N ILE A 246 -9.55 -25.46 -1.43
CA ILE A 246 -9.32 -26.75 -0.79
C ILE A 246 -7.85 -27.10 -0.95
N PHE A 247 -7.20 -27.45 0.15
CA PHE A 247 -5.78 -27.77 0.20
C PHE A 247 -5.58 -29.21 0.68
N GLU A 248 -5.04 -30.02 -0.20
CA GLU A 248 -4.78 -31.44 0.07
C GLU A 248 -3.36 -31.80 -0.39
N LYS A 249 -2.71 -32.68 0.34
CA LYS A 249 -1.42 -33.25 -0.08
C LYS A 249 -1.58 -33.98 -1.43
N ASN A 250 -0.63 -33.81 -2.33
CA ASN A 250 -0.60 -34.42 -3.66
C ASN A 250 -1.76 -34.01 -4.60
N LYS A 251 -2.49 -32.93 -4.29
CA LYS A 251 -3.49 -32.32 -5.18
C LYS A 251 -3.04 -30.94 -5.64
N ALA A 252 -3.38 -30.59 -6.87
CA ALA A 252 -2.98 -29.32 -7.46
C ALA A 252 -3.66 -28.13 -6.77
N VAL A 253 -2.85 -27.16 -6.37
CA VAL A 253 -3.27 -25.87 -5.86
C VAL A 253 -3.00 -24.83 -6.94
N LYS A 254 -4.03 -24.12 -7.37
CA LYS A 254 -3.95 -23.08 -8.40
C LYS A 254 -3.56 -21.76 -7.79
N ILE A 255 -2.54 -21.14 -8.38
CA ILE A 255 -2.02 -19.83 -8.01
C ILE A 255 -2.04 -18.96 -9.25
N LYS A 256 -2.61 -17.78 -9.12
CA LYS A 256 -2.70 -16.79 -10.19
C LYS A 256 -1.85 -15.59 -9.79
N CYS A 257 -0.95 -15.17 -10.68
CA CYS A 257 -0.20 -13.94 -10.50
C CYS A 257 -0.53 -12.94 -11.61
N THR A 258 -0.46 -11.66 -11.28
CA THR A 258 -0.60 -10.56 -12.23
C THR A 258 0.77 -9.93 -12.44
N VAL A 259 1.21 -9.90 -13.69
CA VAL A 259 2.47 -9.27 -14.11
C VAL A 259 2.11 -8.04 -14.92
N SER A 260 2.69 -6.89 -14.56
CA SER A 260 2.40 -5.59 -15.17
C SER A 260 3.60 -5.02 -15.89
N ASN A 261 3.34 -4.44 -17.05
CA ASN A 261 4.28 -3.66 -17.83
C ASN A 261 3.92 -2.17 -17.73
N HIS A 262 4.72 -1.40 -17.00
CA HIS A 262 4.54 0.04 -16.82
C HIS A 262 5.21 0.88 -17.92
N ASN A 263 5.82 0.21 -18.92
CA ASN A 263 6.49 0.82 -20.03
C ASN A 263 5.51 1.25 -21.14
N VAL A 264 5.92 2.23 -21.92
CA VAL A 264 5.15 2.71 -23.10
C VAL A 264 5.39 1.82 -24.35
N PHE A 265 6.17 0.75 -24.22
CA PHE A 265 6.48 -0.22 -25.28
C PHE A 265 6.14 -1.65 -24.83
N ASN A 266 5.90 -2.52 -25.82
CA ASN A 266 5.64 -3.94 -25.56
C ASN A 266 6.92 -4.64 -25.11
N VAL A 267 6.79 -5.56 -24.17
CA VAL A 267 7.88 -6.41 -23.70
C VAL A 267 7.52 -7.86 -24.01
N SER A 268 8.42 -8.58 -24.67
CA SER A 268 8.17 -9.94 -25.13
C SER A 268 9.15 -10.95 -24.49
N ASN A 269 8.74 -12.23 -24.49
CA ASN A 269 9.56 -13.35 -24.04
C ASN A 269 10.06 -13.23 -22.58
N LYS A 270 9.24 -12.70 -21.67
CA LYS A 270 9.61 -12.63 -20.25
C LYS A 270 9.23 -13.91 -19.52
N SER A 271 10.19 -14.45 -18.78
CA SER A 271 10.03 -15.67 -18.01
C SER A 271 9.52 -15.35 -16.61
N VAL A 272 8.36 -15.91 -16.26
CA VAL A 272 7.79 -15.89 -14.92
C VAL A 272 8.00 -17.23 -14.27
N VAL A 273 8.71 -17.25 -13.14
CA VAL A 273 9.07 -18.47 -12.42
C VAL A 273 8.34 -18.54 -11.10
N ILE A 274 7.73 -19.67 -10.80
CA ILE A 274 7.18 -19.97 -9.48
C ILE A 274 8.05 -21.02 -8.78
N THR A 275 8.32 -20.80 -7.50
CA THR A 275 9.02 -21.76 -6.65
C THR A 275 8.25 -22.00 -5.36
N SER A 276 8.35 -23.20 -4.78
CA SER A 276 7.78 -23.47 -3.46
C SER A 276 8.60 -24.44 -2.63
N GLU A 277 8.49 -24.31 -1.30
CA GLU A 277 9.09 -25.12 -0.24
C GLU A 277 8.00 -25.80 0.59
N PRO A 278 8.28 -26.90 1.35
CA PRO A 278 9.60 -27.49 1.63
C PRO A 278 10.13 -28.45 0.55
N LYS A 279 9.27 -28.93 -0.34
CA LYS A 279 9.73 -29.74 -1.49
C LYS A 279 9.96 -28.80 -2.65
N LYS A 280 11.22 -28.58 -3.02
CA LYS A 280 11.62 -27.69 -4.11
C LYS A 280 10.83 -27.96 -5.39
N TYR A 281 9.76 -27.21 -5.58
CA TYR A 281 8.97 -27.19 -6.80
C TYR A 281 9.36 -25.95 -7.61
N ARG A 282 9.50 -26.10 -8.92
CA ARG A 282 9.75 -25.00 -9.85
C ARG A 282 8.98 -25.22 -11.13
N ASP A 283 8.27 -24.19 -11.56
CA ASP A 283 7.60 -24.14 -12.86
C ASP A 283 7.87 -22.78 -13.49
N GLU A 284 7.81 -22.68 -14.82
CA GLU A 284 8.19 -21.50 -15.57
C GLU A 284 7.25 -21.30 -16.76
N LYS A 285 6.82 -20.04 -16.96
CA LYS A 285 6.00 -19.65 -18.10
C LYS A 285 6.56 -18.41 -18.75
N VAL A 286 6.64 -18.43 -20.09
CA VAL A 286 7.06 -17.29 -20.89
C VAL A 286 5.84 -16.53 -21.37
N ILE A 287 5.87 -15.21 -21.22
CA ILE A 287 4.76 -14.32 -21.55
C ILE A 287 5.21 -13.10 -22.34
N ASP A 288 4.29 -12.53 -23.11
CA ASP A 288 4.41 -11.22 -23.74
C ASP A 288 3.46 -10.27 -23.02
N ILE A 289 3.94 -9.05 -22.72
CA ILE A 289 3.19 -8.08 -21.95
C ILE A 289 3.10 -6.78 -22.77
N PRO A 290 1.90 -6.43 -23.27
CA PRO A 290 1.73 -5.18 -24.02
C PRO A 290 2.05 -3.95 -23.18
N ALA A 291 2.34 -2.83 -23.86
CA ALA A 291 2.59 -1.54 -23.20
C ALA A 291 1.45 -1.12 -22.27
N ASN A 292 1.80 -0.60 -21.09
CA ASN A 292 0.84 -0.11 -20.08
C ASN A 292 -0.29 -1.11 -19.79
N SER A 293 0.02 -2.40 -19.72
CA SER A 293 -0.97 -3.45 -19.50
C SER A 293 -0.47 -4.52 -18.52
N SER A 294 -1.41 -5.36 -18.09
CA SER A 294 -1.13 -6.46 -17.17
C SER A 294 -1.59 -7.79 -17.78
N VAL A 295 -0.84 -8.86 -17.52
CA VAL A 295 -1.15 -10.22 -17.93
C VAL A 295 -1.29 -11.11 -16.70
N GLU A 296 -2.35 -11.93 -16.67
CA GLU A 296 -2.54 -12.93 -15.63
C GLU A 296 -1.89 -14.26 -16.03
N VAL A 297 -1.10 -14.80 -15.12
CA VAL A 297 -0.42 -16.11 -15.31
C VAL A 297 -0.91 -17.05 -14.22
N GLU A 298 -1.42 -18.23 -14.61
CA GLU A 298 -1.89 -19.26 -13.67
C GLU A 298 -0.87 -20.39 -13.59
N PHE A 299 -0.48 -20.75 -12.36
CA PHE A 299 0.36 -21.91 -12.04
C PHE A 299 -0.42 -22.95 -11.25
N SER A 300 0.05 -24.20 -11.29
CA SER A 300 -0.51 -25.29 -10.52
C SER A 300 0.58 -25.99 -9.73
N ILE A 301 0.61 -25.78 -8.41
CA ILE A 301 1.57 -26.42 -7.51
C ILE A 301 0.95 -27.67 -6.91
N VAL A 302 1.69 -28.77 -6.88
CA VAL A 302 1.29 -30.01 -6.19
C VAL A 302 2.06 -30.12 -4.88
N PRO A 303 1.45 -29.80 -3.70
CA PRO A 303 2.11 -29.89 -2.42
C PRO A 303 2.48 -31.33 -2.09
N GLY A 304 3.75 -31.65 -1.97
CA GLY A 304 4.20 -33.01 -1.63
C GLY A 304 4.27 -33.27 -0.11
N ALA A 305 3.95 -32.29 0.74
CA ALA A 305 3.95 -32.37 2.19
C ALA A 305 2.72 -31.69 2.78
N SER A 306 2.37 -32.07 4.02
CA SER A 306 1.44 -31.30 4.87
C SER A 306 2.18 -30.22 5.65
N GLY A 307 1.45 -29.28 6.22
CA GLY A 307 2.00 -28.14 6.94
C GLY A 307 2.01 -26.87 6.09
N PHE A 308 2.87 -25.92 6.47
CA PHE A 308 3.01 -24.68 5.73
C PHE A 308 3.76 -24.91 4.41
N ILE A 309 3.19 -24.44 3.34
CA ILE A 309 3.80 -24.38 2.01
C ILE A 309 3.99 -22.91 1.70
N ASN A 310 5.23 -22.50 1.52
CA ASN A 310 5.57 -21.14 1.11
C ASN A 310 6.27 -21.16 -0.24
N GLY A 311 6.29 -20.03 -0.89
CA GLY A 311 6.95 -19.90 -2.18
C GLY A 311 7.00 -18.47 -2.67
N SER A 312 7.53 -18.32 -3.86
CA SER A 312 7.59 -17.03 -4.54
C SER A 312 7.30 -17.17 -6.02
N VAL A 313 6.79 -16.08 -6.59
CA VAL A 313 6.75 -15.86 -8.03
C VAL A 313 7.73 -14.75 -8.34
N GLU A 314 8.55 -14.93 -9.40
CA GLU A 314 9.55 -13.93 -9.78
C GLU A 314 9.71 -13.83 -11.30
N LEU A 315 10.11 -12.65 -11.79
CA LEU A 315 10.60 -12.44 -13.15
C LEU A 315 12.07 -12.90 -13.20
N ALA A 316 12.37 -13.89 -14.06
CA ALA A 316 13.69 -14.53 -14.07
C ALA A 316 14.76 -13.68 -14.76
N GLU A 317 14.40 -12.89 -15.78
CA GLU A 317 15.31 -12.11 -16.59
C GLU A 317 15.24 -10.63 -16.21
N LYS A 318 16.42 -10.04 -15.97
CA LYS A 318 16.58 -8.65 -15.53
C LYS A 318 17.39 -7.88 -16.56
N GLU A 319 16.72 -7.41 -17.60
CA GLU A 319 17.32 -6.45 -18.51
C GLU A 319 17.01 -5.02 -18.05
N ILE A 320 18.05 -4.24 -17.72
CA ILE A 320 17.91 -2.85 -17.25
C ILE A 320 17.16 -1.97 -18.26
N SER A 321 17.21 -2.32 -19.55
CA SER A 321 16.48 -1.59 -20.60
C SER A 321 14.96 -1.62 -20.44
N ASP A 322 14.42 -2.71 -19.88
CA ASP A 322 13.00 -2.96 -19.74
C ASP A 322 12.52 -2.77 -18.30
N ASP A 323 13.46 -2.84 -17.34
CA ASP A 323 13.17 -2.89 -15.92
C ASP A 323 14.35 -2.36 -15.08
N GLU A 324 14.16 -1.19 -14.52
CA GLU A 324 15.16 -0.51 -13.67
C GLU A 324 14.99 -0.84 -12.19
N ILE A 325 13.84 -1.44 -11.80
CA ILE A 325 13.47 -1.70 -10.40
C ILE A 325 13.37 -3.21 -10.13
N PRO A 326 14.47 -3.88 -9.77
CA PRO A 326 14.43 -5.32 -9.54
C PRO A 326 13.71 -5.75 -8.26
N ASN A 327 13.39 -4.83 -7.35
CA ASN A 327 12.79 -5.13 -6.05
C ASN A 327 11.35 -5.62 -6.15
N ASP A 328 10.59 -5.18 -7.15
CA ASP A 328 9.19 -5.51 -7.35
C ASP A 328 8.97 -6.70 -8.31
N ASN A 329 10.04 -7.33 -8.72
CA ASN A 329 10.04 -8.53 -9.57
C ASN A 329 9.75 -9.82 -8.82
N LYS A 330 9.53 -9.79 -7.52
CA LYS A 330 9.31 -10.98 -6.72
C LYS A 330 8.24 -10.76 -5.67
N GLN A 331 7.28 -11.70 -5.62
CA GLN A 331 6.28 -11.75 -4.57
C GLN A 331 6.19 -13.12 -3.92
N TYR A 332 5.88 -13.14 -2.64
CA TYR A 332 5.80 -14.33 -1.81
C TYR A 332 4.34 -14.70 -1.54
N PHE A 333 4.11 -15.99 -1.37
CA PHE A 333 2.82 -16.55 -0.96
C PHE A 333 3.02 -17.66 0.06
N ALA A 334 2.01 -17.94 0.85
CA ALA A 334 1.98 -19.10 1.73
C ALA A 334 0.55 -19.62 1.89
N PHE A 335 0.43 -20.93 2.10
CA PHE A 335 -0.81 -21.60 2.48
C PHE A 335 -0.52 -22.80 3.36
N TYR A 336 -1.54 -23.25 4.08
CA TYR A 336 -1.42 -24.40 4.97
C TYR A 336 -2.14 -25.61 4.37
N VAL A 337 -1.47 -26.76 4.31
CA VAL A 337 -2.03 -28.03 3.92
C VAL A 337 -2.25 -28.85 5.20
N PRO A 338 -3.51 -29.14 5.59
CA PRO A 338 -3.77 -29.84 6.83
C PRO A 338 -3.18 -31.25 6.81
N GLU A 339 -2.60 -31.67 7.92
CA GLU A 339 -2.12 -33.03 8.11
C GLU A 339 -3.30 -33.95 8.43
N LYS A 340 -4.23 -33.47 9.24
CA LYS A 340 -5.48 -34.16 9.63
C LYS A 340 -6.61 -33.17 9.72
N ILE A 341 -7.82 -33.63 9.42
CA ILE A 341 -9.07 -32.91 9.65
C ILE A 341 -9.78 -33.52 10.84
N LYS A 342 -9.92 -32.76 11.92
CA LYS A 342 -10.66 -33.17 13.10
C LYS A 342 -12.13 -32.80 12.91
N ALA A 343 -12.98 -33.83 12.78
CA ALA A 343 -14.42 -33.69 12.56
C ALA A 343 -15.25 -34.20 13.73
N LEU A 344 -16.25 -33.42 14.15
CA LEU A 344 -17.26 -33.87 15.08
C LEU A 344 -18.49 -34.34 14.30
N MET A 345 -18.86 -35.63 14.44
CA MET A 345 -20.10 -36.16 13.90
C MET A 345 -21.17 -36.29 15.00
N VAL A 346 -22.30 -35.66 14.76
CA VAL A 346 -23.45 -35.64 15.69
C VAL A 346 -24.62 -36.35 15.03
N SER A 347 -25.17 -37.39 15.67
CA SER A 347 -26.35 -38.12 15.17
C SER A 347 -27.15 -38.73 16.30
N GLU A 348 -28.41 -39.05 16.08
CA GLU A 348 -29.22 -39.78 17.07
C GLU A 348 -28.82 -41.26 17.11
N SER A 349 -28.37 -41.84 15.99
CA SER A 349 -27.96 -43.23 15.90
C SER A 349 -26.66 -43.40 15.14
N ALA A 350 -25.83 -44.34 15.52
CA ALA A 350 -24.59 -44.67 14.82
C ALA A 350 -24.84 -45.17 13.37
N SER A 351 -26.02 -45.75 13.09
CA SER A 351 -26.43 -46.18 11.75
C SER A 351 -26.58 -45.02 10.77
N ASP A 352 -26.98 -43.83 11.25
CA ASP A 352 -27.17 -42.64 10.43
C ASP A 352 -25.85 -42.18 9.78
N LEU A 353 -24.72 -42.55 10.39
CA LEU A 353 -23.37 -42.16 9.93
C LEU A 353 -22.69 -43.20 9.03
N ALA A 354 -23.31 -44.35 8.79
CA ALA A 354 -22.66 -45.48 8.11
C ALA A 354 -22.09 -45.10 6.71
N TYR A 355 -22.91 -44.50 5.86
CA TYR A 355 -22.51 -44.12 4.52
C TYR A 355 -21.48 -42.98 4.51
N LEU A 356 -21.58 -42.02 5.43
CA LEU A 356 -20.59 -40.95 5.57
C LEU A 356 -19.22 -41.51 5.97
N LYS A 357 -19.18 -42.41 6.96
CA LYS A 357 -17.95 -43.10 7.36
C LYS A 357 -17.34 -43.90 6.23
N LEU A 358 -18.16 -44.60 5.43
CA LEU A 358 -17.71 -45.35 4.27
C LEU A 358 -17.11 -44.41 3.20
N ALA A 359 -17.74 -43.27 2.95
CA ALA A 359 -17.24 -42.25 2.01
C ALA A 359 -15.87 -41.71 2.42
N LEU A 360 -15.68 -41.40 3.71
CA LEU A 360 -14.40 -40.91 4.24
C LEU A 360 -13.33 -41.99 4.21
N ALA A 361 -13.66 -43.23 4.63
CA ALA A 361 -12.74 -44.37 4.59
C ALA A 361 -12.28 -44.70 3.16
N SER A 362 -13.17 -44.62 2.16
CA SER A 362 -12.82 -44.81 0.75
C SER A 362 -11.88 -43.73 0.24
N SER A 363 -12.04 -42.48 0.67
CA SER A 363 -11.13 -41.38 0.34
C SER A 363 -9.73 -41.57 0.94
N GLU A 364 -9.63 -42.04 2.19
CA GLU A 364 -8.35 -42.36 2.83
C GLU A 364 -7.63 -43.51 2.13
N GLU A 365 -8.37 -44.50 1.62
CA GLU A 365 -7.83 -45.65 0.86
C GLU A 365 -7.14 -45.16 -0.43
N MET A 366 -7.68 -44.12 -1.09
CA MET A 366 -7.09 -43.47 -2.26
C MET A 366 -5.85 -42.64 -1.96
N MET A 367 -5.64 -42.26 -0.68
CA MET A 367 -4.51 -41.43 -0.21
C MET A 367 -3.31 -42.25 0.28
N LYS A 368 -3.30 -43.58 0.11
CA LYS A 368 -2.17 -44.45 0.47
C LYS A 368 -0.88 -43.96 -0.22
N ASP A 369 0.20 -43.96 0.55
CA ASP A 369 1.53 -43.67 0.01
C ASP A 369 2.07 -44.87 -0.81
N SER A 370 3.22 -44.68 -1.46
CA SER A 370 3.90 -45.70 -2.24
C SER A 370 4.37 -46.88 -1.37
N SER A 371 4.38 -46.78 -0.04
CA SER A 371 4.68 -47.90 0.87
C SER A 371 3.42 -48.69 1.29
N GLY A 372 2.25 -48.27 0.84
CA GLY A 372 0.97 -48.90 1.22
C GLY A 372 0.49 -48.52 2.62
N THR A 373 1.17 -47.62 3.28
CA THR A 373 0.78 -47.12 4.63
C THR A 373 -0.45 -46.26 4.52
N LYS A 374 -1.51 -46.65 5.23
CA LYS A 374 -2.76 -45.88 5.31
C LYS A 374 -2.58 -44.64 6.15
N ALA A 375 -2.62 -43.45 5.55
CA ALA A 375 -2.65 -42.22 6.29
C ALA A 375 -4.07 -41.96 6.83
N VAL A 376 -4.25 -41.91 8.14
CA VAL A 376 -5.50 -41.49 8.77
C VAL A 376 -5.57 -39.97 8.59
N PHE A 377 -6.38 -39.52 7.65
CA PHE A 377 -6.54 -38.08 7.35
C PHE A 377 -7.70 -37.46 8.13
N TYR A 378 -8.74 -38.25 8.44
CA TYR A 378 -9.90 -37.79 9.22
C TYR A 378 -9.83 -38.33 10.64
N ASP A 379 -9.74 -37.41 11.62
CA ASP A 379 -9.85 -37.70 13.06
C ASP A 379 -11.31 -37.43 13.48
N ILE A 380 -12.08 -38.48 13.61
CA ILE A 380 -13.54 -38.40 13.75
C ILE A 380 -13.95 -38.69 15.20
N ASP A 381 -14.43 -37.64 15.89
CA ASP A 381 -15.19 -37.81 17.13
C ASP A 381 -16.68 -38.00 16.81
N GLN A 382 -17.33 -38.97 17.47
CA GLN A 382 -18.75 -39.19 17.34
C GLN A 382 -19.45 -38.94 18.67
N VAL A 383 -20.59 -38.23 18.61
CA VAL A 383 -21.45 -38.01 19.81
C VAL A 383 -22.91 -38.19 19.45
N THR A 384 -23.70 -38.51 20.48
CA THR A 384 -25.17 -38.51 20.35
C THR A 384 -25.70 -37.09 20.30
N GLY A 385 -26.89 -36.89 19.74
CA GLY A 385 -27.49 -35.56 19.58
C GLY A 385 -27.55 -34.76 20.90
N SER A 386 -27.79 -35.42 22.03
CA SER A 386 -27.88 -34.82 23.37
C SER A 386 -26.53 -34.34 23.94
N ASP A 387 -25.41 -34.82 23.41
CA ASP A 387 -24.09 -34.53 23.96
C ASP A 387 -23.39 -33.35 23.22
N LEU A 388 -24.02 -32.78 22.21
CA LEU A 388 -23.48 -31.63 21.47
C LEU A 388 -23.19 -30.44 22.39
N SER A 389 -24.07 -30.16 23.35
CA SER A 389 -23.92 -29.08 24.32
C SER A 389 -22.67 -29.19 25.20
N LYS A 390 -22.18 -30.43 25.44
CA LYS A 390 -21.03 -30.72 26.31
C LYS A 390 -19.68 -30.57 25.57
N LYS A 391 -19.66 -30.49 24.22
CA LYS A 391 -18.45 -30.43 23.45
C LYS A 391 -17.97 -28.99 23.26
N ASP A 392 -16.66 -28.81 23.28
CA ASP A 392 -16.02 -27.62 22.82
C ASP A 392 -15.83 -27.71 21.29
N LEU A 393 -16.60 -26.91 20.54
CA LEU A 393 -16.59 -26.97 19.09
C LEU A 393 -15.33 -26.33 18.47
N SER A 394 -14.64 -25.48 19.22
CA SER A 394 -13.45 -24.76 18.71
C SER A 394 -12.28 -25.68 18.38
N VAL A 395 -12.25 -26.90 18.93
CA VAL A 395 -11.19 -27.88 18.66
C VAL A 395 -11.40 -28.68 17.35
N TYR A 396 -12.56 -28.54 16.70
CA TYR A 396 -12.90 -29.25 15.47
C TYR A 396 -12.78 -28.34 14.26
N ASN A 397 -12.29 -28.91 13.15
CA ASN A 397 -12.26 -28.21 11.86
C ASN A 397 -13.64 -28.16 11.21
N CYS A 398 -14.48 -29.16 11.45
CA CYS A 398 -15.87 -29.16 11.00
C CYS A 398 -16.79 -29.93 11.92
N VAL A 399 -18.07 -29.58 11.91
CA VAL A 399 -19.15 -30.25 12.62
C VAL A 399 -20.16 -30.77 11.62
N ILE A 400 -20.44 -32.10 11.67
CA ILE A 400 -21.34 -32.76 10.74
C ILE A 400 -22.54 -33.24 11.56
N ILE A 401 -23.72 -32.76 11.25
CA ILE A 401 -24.97 -33.06 11.99
C ILE A 401 -25.88 -33.86 11.09
N VAL A 402 -26.25 -35.05 11.53
CA VAL A 402 -27.07 -35.99 10.76
C VAL A 402 -28.28 -36.41 11.53
N ASN A 403 -29.45 -36.25 10.91
CA ASN A 403 -30.76 -36.74 11.42
C ASN A 403 -31.06 -36.38 12.89
N LYS A 404 -30.52 -35.24 13.38
CA LYS A 404 -30.80 -34.71 14.70
C LYS A 404 -32.25 -34.23 14.75
N THR A 405 -32.99 -34.69 15.76
CA THR A 405 -34.43 -34.39 15.86
C THR A 405 -34.71 -32.91 16.14
N SER A 406 -33.99 -32.33 17.11
CA SER A 406 -34.19 -30.95 17.56
C SER A 406 -32.93 -30.40 18.21
N PHE A 407 -32.84 -29.07 18.31
CA PHE A 407 -31.77 -28.34 19.00
C PHE A 407 -32.31 -27.64 20.23
N THR A 408 -31.51 -27.58 21.28
CA THR A 408 -31.72 -26.64 22.38
C THR A 408 -31.20 -25.26 22.01
N PRO A 409 -31.68 -24.17 22.64
CA PRO A 409 -31.13 -22.83 22.42
C PRO A 409 -29.61 -22.74 22.63
N ASP A 410 -29.09 -23.43 23.64
CA ASP A 410 -27.63 -23.45 23.93
C ASP A 410 -26.84 -24.13 22.85
N GLU A 411 -27.30 -25.22 22.26
CA GLU A 411 -26.67 -25.91 21.16
C GLU A 411 -26.64 -25.00 19.89
N ALA A 412 -27.76 -24.34 19.62
CA ALA A 412 -27.86 -23.41 18.50
C ALA A 412 -26.91 -22.19 18.66
N ALA A 413 -26.87 -21.64 19.88
CA ALA A 413 -25.96 -20.51 20.18
C ALA A 413 -24.48 -20.91 20.05
N LYS A 414 -24.09 -22.10 20.57
CA LYS A 414 -22.72 -22.63 20.38
C LYS A 414 -22.37 -22.85 18.91
N LEU A 415 -23.30 -23.41 18.13
CA LEU A 415 -23.07 -23.65 16.71
C LEU A 415 -22.96 -22.34 15.96
N LYS A 416 -23.77 -21.33 16.30
CA LYS A 416 -23.62 -19.96 15.75
C LYS A 416 -22.26 -19.39 16.05
N GLU A 417 -21.85 -19.37 17.32
CA GLU A 417 -20.54 -18.84 17.72
C GLU A 417 -19.40 -19.53 16.95
N TYR A 418 -19.48 -20.88 16.87
CA TYR A 418 -18.52 -21.67 16.12
C TYR A 418 -18.45 -21.27 14.63
N VAL A 419 -19.60 -21.18 13.94
CA VAL A 419 -19.65 -20.80 12.52
C VAL A 419 -19.22 -19.34 12.31
N TYR A 420 -19.69 -18.41 13.16
CA TYR A 420 -19.33 -16.99 13.02
C TYR A 420 -17.83 -16.73 13.23
N ASN A 421 -17.18 -17.57 14.06
CA ASN A 421 -15.73 -17.50 14.29
C ASN A 421 -14.89 -18.20 13.19
N GLY A 422 -15.53 -18.81 12.19
CA GLY A 422 -14.84 -19.41 11.05
C GLY A 422 -14.99 -20.92 10.92
N GLY A 423 -15.67 -21.59 11.87
CA GLY A 423 -15.94 -23.02 11.79
C GLY A 423 -16.90 -23.39 10.66
N GLY A 424 -16.86 -24.65 10.24
CA GLY A 424 -17.71 -25.18 9.19
C GLY A 424 -18.73 -26.18 9.70
N ALA A 425 -19.99 -26.06 9.27
CA ALA A 425 -21.07 -27.01 9.63
C ALA A 425 -21.66 -27.67 8.37
N VAL A 426 -21.82 -29.00 8.39
CA VAL A 426 -22.62 -29.73 7.39
C VAL A 426 -23.83 -30.32 8.08
N ILE A 427 -25.01 -30.01 7.56
CA ILE A 427 -26.27 -30.40 8.18
C ILE A 427 -27.10 -31.25 7.21
N TYR A 428 -27.44 -32.44 7.63
CA TYR A 428 -28.31 -33.36 6.93
C TYR A 428 -29.60 -33.60 7.77
N PRO A 429 -30.68 -32.86 7.51
CA PRO A 429 -31.97 -33.17 8.10
C PRO A 429 -32.43 -34.55 7.68
N GLY A 430 -33.05 -35.29 8.57
CA GLY A 430 -33.52 -36.65 8.33
C GLY A 430 -35.00 -36.89 8.68
N ALA A 431 -35.43 -38.13 8.68
CA ALA A 431 -36.82 -38.49 8.87
C ALA A 431 -37.42 -37.93 10.18
N ASN A 432 -36.60 -37.85 11.24
CA ASN A 432 -37.05 -37.41 12.58
C ASN A 432 -36.92 -35.91 12.82
N THR A 433 -36.43 -35.15 11.85
CA THR A 433 -36.20 -33.71 11.98
C THR A 433 -37.52 -32.96 12.27
N ASN A 434 -37.54 -32.20 13.37
CA ASN A 434 -38.62 -31.25 13.65
C ASN A 434 -38.37 -29.94 12.96
N ILE A 435 -39.08 -29.66 11.87
CA ILE A 435 -38.91 -28.45 11.05
C ILE A 435 -39.13 -27.17 11.86
N ASP A 436 -40.14 -27.13 12.68
CA ASP A 436 -40.45 -25.94 13.50
C ASP A 436 -39.32 -25.61 14.48
N ASN A 437 -38.71 -26.64 15.09
CA ASN A 437 -37.55 -26.45 15.95
C ASN A 437 -36.32 -26.00 15.13
N TYR A 438 -36.04 -26.64 13.99
CA TYR A 438 -34.94 -26.20 13.12
C TYR A 438 -35.11 -24.74 12.74
N ASN A 439 -36.29 -24.33 12.29
CA ASN A 439 -36.54 -22.96 11.82
C ASN A 439 -36.46 -21.94 13.00
N ASN A 440 -37.09 -22.23 14.13
CA ASN A 440 -37.21 -21.26 15.23
C ASN A 440 -36.01 -21.22 16.18
N VAL A 441 -35.23 -22.31 16.25
CA VAL A 441 -34.08 -22.40 17.15
C VAL A 441 -32.76 -22.36 16.39
N LEU A 442 -32.51 -23.30 15.47
CA LEU A 442 -31.22 -23.42 14.79
C LEU A 442 -31.02 -22.36 13.69
N LEU A 443 -31.91 -22.37 12.68
CA LEU A 443 -31.73 -21.56 11.48
C LEU A 443 -31.92 -20.07 11.76
N LYS A 444 -32.87 -19.75 12.66
CA LYS A 444 -33.01 -18.38 13.15
C LYS A 444 -31.76 -17.90 13.87
N GLU A 445 -31.16 -18.71 14.72
CA GLU A 445 -29.95 -18.35 15.47
C GLU A 445 -28.74 -18.19 14.52
N LEU A 446 -28.61 -19.05 13.50
CA LEU A 446 -27.59 -18.96 12.47
C LEU A 446 -27.84 -17.85 11.47
N ASP A 447 -28.99 -17.15 11.52
CA ASP A 447 -29.41 -16.16 10.52
C ASP A 447 -29.49 -16.75 9.10
N VAL A 448 -29.96 -17.99 8.96
CA VAL A 448 -30.11 -18.75 7.72
C VAL A 448 -31.58 -18.85 7.37
N PRO A 449 -31.98 -18.76 6.09
CA PRO A 449 -33.35 -18.98 5.63
C PRO A 449 -33.91 -20.31 6.15
N TYR A 450 -35.17 -20.29 6.47
CA TYR A 450 -35.85 -21.44 7.02
C TYR A 450 -36.13 -22.55 5.99
N ILE A 451 -36.39 -23.75 6.45
CA ILE A 451 -36.91 -24.88 5.68
C ILE A 451 -38.41 -24.63 5.47
N ASN A 452 -38.85 -24.51 4.19
CA ASN A 452 -40.23 -24.20 3.85
C ASN A 452 -41.17 -25.36 4.23
N SER A 453 -40.85 -26.59 3.78
CA SER A 453 -41.69 -27.78 3.99
C SER A 453 -40.92 -29.05 3.70
N ARG A 454 -41.55 -30.20 3.99
CA ARG A 454 -41.12 -31.46 3.38
C ARG A 454 -41.79 -31.64 2.03
N PHE A 455 -41.05 -32.19 1.08
CA PHE A 455 -41.61 -32.67 -0.17
C PHE A 455 -41.52 -34.19 -0.23
N THR A 456 -42.49 -34.81 -0.91
CA THR A 456 -42.52 -36.24 -1.13
C THR A 456 -42.99 -36.52 -2.57
N ALA A 457 -42.39 -37.51 -3.21
CA ALA A 457 -42.82 -38.01 -4.50
C ALA A 457 -44.24 -38.65 -4.36
N GLY A 458 -45.06 -38.48 -5.38
CA GLY A 458 -46.44 -38.94 -5.39
C GLY A 458 -46.84 -39.45 -6.78
N GLU A 459 -48.17 -39.66 -7.01
CA GLU A 459 -48.66 -40.25 -8.27
C GLU A 459 -48.19 -39.54 -9.55
N ASN A 460 -48.01 -38.21 -9.49
CA ASN A 460 -47.61 -37.42 -10.67
C ASN A 460 -46.09 -37.19 -10.78
N ILE A 461 -45.30 -37.41 -9.71
CA ILE A 461 -43.86 -37.23 -9.65
C ILE A 461 -43.27 -38.44 -8.96
N GLN A 462 -42.72 -39.37 -9.73
CA GLN A 462 -42.15 -40.63 -9.18
C GLN A 462 -40.89 -40.38 -8.35
N SER A 463 -40.07 -39.42 -8.71
CA SER A 463 -38.88 -38.97 -7.97
C SER A 463 -38.40 -37.58 -8.45
N PHE A 464 -37.76 -36.87 -7.58
CA PHE A 464 -37.02 -35.63 -7.95
C PHE A 464 -35.61 -36.03 -8.36
N ARG A 465 -35.04 -35.32 -9.33
CA ARG A 465 -33.67 -35.52 -9.85
C ARG A 465 -32.93 -34.21 -9.87
N PHE A 466 -31.59 -34.26 -9.95
CA PHE A 466 -30.78 -33.06 -10.17
C PHE A 466 -31.20 -32.38 -11.49
N ASP A 467 -31.44 -31.07 -11.39
CA ASP A 467 -31.81 -30.21 -12.52
C ASP A 467 -30.65 -29.33 -12.93
N ASN A 468 -29.97 -28.74 -11.95
CA ASN A 468 -28.78 -27.96 -12.19
C ASN A 468 -27.70 -28.22 -11.13
N VAL A 469 -26.44 -28.10 -11.56
CA VAL A 469 -25.25 -28.22 -10.71
C VAL A 469 -24.31 -27.10 -11.06
N ASP A 470 -23.94 -26.29 -10.09
CA ASP A 470 -22.89 -25.28 -10.27
C ASP A 470 -21.51 -25.94 -10.17
N VAL A 471 -21.01 -26.41 -11.32
CA VAL A 471 -19.68 -27.03 -11.41
C VAL A 471 -18.52 -26.04 -11.26
N SER A 472 -18.80 -24.73 -11.20
CA SER A 472 -17.79 -23.71 -10.88
C SER A 472 -17.53 -23.60 -9.38
N HIS A 473 -18.45 -24.08 -8.56
CA HIS A 473 -18.32 -24.08 -7.12
C HIS A 473 -17.08 -24.89 -6.65
N PRO A 474 -16.30 -24.39 -5.66
CA PRO A 474 -15.05 -25.01 -5.20
C PRO A 474 -15.15 -26.47 -4.78
N ILE A 475 -16.32 -26.96 -4.35
CA ILE A 475 -16.56 -28.38 -4.04
C ILE A 475 -16.26 -29.28 -5.26
N PHE A 476 -16.51 -28.81 -6.47
CA PHE A 476 -16.27 -29.58 -7.69
C PHE A 476 -14.88 -29.36 -8.29
N ASP A 477 -14.05 -28.49 -7.71
CA ASP A 477 -12.75 -28.17 -8.27
C ASP A 477 -11.80 -29.39 -8.21
N GLY A 478 -11.25 -29.79 -9.36
CA GLY A 478 -10.38 -30.95 -9.45
C GLY A 478 -11.08 -32.33 -9.39
N MET A 479 -12.41 -32.37 -9.36
CA MET A 479 -13.16 -33.65 -9.46
C MET A 479 -13.21 -34.19 -10.90
N PHE A 480 -13.11 -33.35 -11.90
CA PHE A 480 -13.28 -33.69 -13.30
C PHE A 480 -12.05 -33.31 -14.11
N THR A 481 -11.59 -34.21 -14.97
CA THR A 481 -10.47 -33.94 -15.89
C THR A 481 -10.83 -32.94 -16.98
N GLN A 482 -12.12 -32.89 -17.37
CA GLN A 482 -12.64 -31.91 -18.34
C GLN A 482 -13.91 -31.28 -17.78
N LYS A 483 -13.90 -29.95 -17.58
CA LYS A 483 -15.07 -29.20 -17.07
C LYS A 483 -16.24 -29.15 -18.05
N THR A 484 -15.99 -29.26 -19.35
CA THR A 484 -17.00 -29.15 -20.41
C THR A 484 -18.14 -30.17 -20.32
N ASN A 485 -17.86 -31.38 -19.82
CA ASN A 485 -18.87 -32.45 -19.70
C ASN A 485 -19.20 -32.80 -18.23
N ALA A 486 -18.65 -32.07 -17.26
CA ALA A 486 -18.81 -32.37 -15.84
C ALA A 486 -20.27 -32.32 -15.41
N LYS A 487 -20.98 -31.24 -15.76
CA LYS A 487 -22.39 -31.05 -15.45
C LYS A 487 -23.26 -32.15 -16.00
N ASP A 488 -23.10 -32.48 -17.29
CA ASP A 488 -23.89 -33.50 -17.95
C ASP A 488 -23.68 -34.89 -17.35
N ASN A 489 -22.44 -35.23 -16.94
CA ASN A 489 -22.12 -36.49 -16.30
C ASN A 489 -22.80 -36.59 -14.93
N ILE A 490 -22.82 -35.53 -14.11
CA ILE A 490 -23.51 -35.49 -12.82
C ILE A 490 -25.02 -35.64 -13.02
N LEU A 491 -25.60 -34.92 -14.00
CA LEU A 491 -27.04 -34.98 -14.29
C LEU A 491 -27.48 -36.35 -14.79
N LYS A 492 -26.64 -37.04 -15.56
CA LYS A 492 -26.91 -38.43 -16.04
C LYS A 492 -26.93 -39.45 -14.90
N ASP A 493 -26.02 -39.30 -13.90
CA ASP A 493 -25.98 -40.16 -12.69
C ASP A 493 -26.79 -39.60 -11.53
N SER A 494 -27.73 -38.75 -11.83
CA SER A 494 -28.57 -38.08 -10.82
C SER A 494 -29.28 -39.10 -9.92
N PRO A 495 -29.32 -38.88 -8.59
CA PRO A 495 -30.07 -39.72 -7.69
C PRO A 495 -31.58 -39.57 -7.90
N GLU A 496 -32.31 -40.60 -7.49
CA GLU A 496 -33.76 -40.56 -7.37
C GLU A 496 -34.11 -40.21 -5.91
N ILE A 497 -34.72 -39.03 -5.74
CA ILE A 497 -35.09 -38.50 -4.43
C ILE A 497 -36.59 -38.65 -4.25
N LYS A 498 -36.98 -39.45 -3.28
CA LYS A 498 -38.39 -39.75 -2.98
C LYS A 498 -38.99 -38.75 -2.01
N SER A 499 -38.19 -38.28 -1.07
CA SER A 499 -38.62 -37.25 -0.10
C SER A 499 -37.41 -36.39 0.34
N GLY A 500 -37.68 -35.17 0.80
CA GLY A 500 -36.66 -34.27 1.28
C GLY A 500 -37.22 -33.00 1.84
N PHE A 501 -36.36 -32.04 2.07
CA PHE A 501 -36.66 -30.73 2.62
C PHE A 501 -36.53 -29.64 1.60
N ASP A 502 -37.51 -28.75 1.52
CA ASP A 502 -37.52 -27.60 0.65
C ASP A 502 -36.72 -26.47 1.27
N LEU A 503 -35.47 -26.34 0.87
CA LEU A 503 -34.48 -25.39 1.40
C LEU A 503 -34.63 -24.03 0.69
N LEU A 504 -34.84 -22.96 1.45
CA LEU A 504 -34.89 -21.62 0.89
C LEU A 504 -33.50 -20.99 0.80
N THR A 505 -33.36 -20.09 -0.16
CA THR A 505 -32.18 -19.24 -0.35
C THR A 505 -32.50 -17.81 0.06
N GLY A 506 -31.49 -17.04 0.45
CA GLY A 506 -31.60 -15.64 0.86
C GLY A 506 -30.26 -14.94 0.68
N ASN A 507 -30.08 -13.84 1.38
CA ASN A 507 -28.80 -13.11 1.34
C ASN A 507 -27.64 -14.01 1.82
N ASN A 508 -26.50 -13.94 1.11
CA ASN A 508 -25.30 -14.73 1.39
C ASN A 508 -25.57 -16.26 1.39
N SER A 509 -26.43 -16.73 0.49
CA SER A 509 -26.64 -18.15 0.24
C SER A 509 -26.43 -18.48 -1.23
N GLU A 510 -25.89 -19.66 -1.51
CA GLU A 510 -25.56 -20.11 -2.86
C GLU A 510 -26.10 -21.55 -3.06
N PRO A 511 -27.07 -21.75 -3.96
CA PRO A 511 -27.53 -23.08 -4.32
C PRO A 511 -26.48 -23.77 -5.19
N ILE A 512 -25.88 -24.85 -4.66
CA ILE A 512 -24.81 -25.60 -5.34
C ILE A 512 -25.40 -26.66 -6.27
N ILE A 513 -26.46 -27.34 -5.81
CA ILE A 513 -27.19 -28.37 -6.58
C ILE A 513 -28.68 -28.09 -6.41
N THR A 514 -29.41 -28.05 -7.51
CA THR A 514 -30.88 -27.91 -7.50
C THR A 514 -31.55 -29.17 -8.03
N LEU A 515 -32.83 -29.34 -7.67
CA LEU A 515 -33.69 -30.45 -8.08
C LEU A 515 -34.77 -29.97 -9.06
N SER A 516 -35.31 -30.93 -9.81
CA SER A 516 -36.53 -30.72 -10.56
C SER A 516 -37.65 -30.15 -9.67
N GLY A 517 -38.51 -29.30 -10.22
CA GLY A 517 -39.56 -28.62 -9.47
C GLY A 517 -39.07 -27.43 -8.63
N ASN A 518 -37.96 -26.81 -9.02
CA ASN A 518 -37.37 -25.60 -8.44
C ASN A 518 -37.07 -25.75 -6.93
N LYS A 519 -36.49 -26.86 -6.55
CA LYS A 519 -36.07 -27.15 -5.17
C LYS A 519 -34.55 -27.18 -5.07
N ASN A 520 -34.01 -26.90 -3.90
CA ASN A 520 -32.57 -26.96 -3.65
C ASN A 520 -32.20 -28.30 -2.99
N PHE A 521 -31.12 -28.93 -3.48
CA PHE A 521 -30.57 -30.15 -2.90
C PHE A 521 -29.44 -29.88 -1.93
N LEU A 522 -28.54 -28.98 -2.31
CA LEU A 522 -27.40 -28.55 -1.53
C LEU A 522 -27.26 -27.03 -1.63
N VAL A 523 -27.27 -26.38 -0.47
CA VAL A 523 -27.12 -24.92 -0.36
C VAL A 523 -25.99 -24.58 0.61
N GLU A 524 -25.15 -23.64 0.20
CA GLU A 524 -24.18 -22.98 1.07
C GLU A 524 -24.78 -21.72 1.68
N TYR A 525 -24.48 -21.52 2.96
CA TYR A 525 -24.78 -20.28 3.69
C TYR A 525 -23.50 -19.76 4.32
N SER A 526 -23.03 -18.58 3.90
CA SER A 526 -21.89 -17.90 4.47
C SER A 526 -22.33 -17.04 5.64
N ARG A 527 -21.75 -17.25 6.85
CA ARG A 527 -22.11 -16.53 8.08
C ARG A 527 -20.86 -16.18 8.89
N GLY A 528 -20.70 -14.89 9.21
CA GLY A 528 -19.50 -14.42 9.87
C GLY A 528 -18.25 -14.74 9.05
N LYS A 529 -17.31 -15.47 9.65
CA LYS A 529 -16.08 -15.95 8.98
C LYS A 529 -16.21 -17.39 8.45
N GLY A 530 -17.28 -18.11 8.80
CA GLY A 530 -17.47 -19.52 8.49
C GLY A 530 -18.64 -19.79 7.54
N LYS A 531 -18.93 -21.07 7.34
CA LYS A 531 -19.91 -21.57 6.38
C LYS A 531 -20.74 -22.71 6.92
N ALA A 532 -22.00 -22.79 6.48
CA ALA A 532 -22.85 -23.92 6.70
C ALA A 532 -23.33 -24.49 5.36
N LEU A 533 -23.24 -25.80 5.20
CA LEU A 533 -23.82 -26.56 4.08
C LEU A 533 -25.05 -27.29 4.57
N LEU A 534 -26.18 -27.08 3.91
CA LEU A 534 -27.42 -27.76 4.22
C LEU A 534 -27.84 -28.64 3.06
N PHE A 535 -28.00 -29.94 3.33
CA PHE A 535 -28.51 -30.92 2.37
C PHE A 535 -30.00 -31.12 2.51
N ALA A 536 -30.71 -31.34 1.41
CA ALA A 536 -32.13 -31.57 1.42
C ALA A 536 -32.56 -32.98 1.88
N VAL A 537 -31.60 -33.92 1.91
CA VAL A 537 -31.85 -35.33 2.23
C VAL A 537 -30.79 -35.86 3.20
N PRO A 538 -31.13 -36.86 4.06
CA PRO A 538 -30.15 -37.56 4.86
C PRO A 538 -29.16 -38.35 4.00
N PRO A 539 -27.97 -38.66 4.52
CA PRO A 539 -26.94 -39.42 3.80
C PRO A 539 -27.15 -40.94 3.93
N ASP A 540 -28.40 -41.39 3.81
CA ASP A 540 -28.82 -42.79 3.88
C ASP A 540 -29.85 -43.14 2.78
N MET A 541 -30.29 -44.39 2.72
CA MET A 541 -31.20 -44.89 1.68
C MET A 541 -32.69 -44.61 2.00
N SER A 542 -33.02 -43.95 3.08
CA SER A 542 -34.41 -43.74 3.51
C SER A 542 -35.20 -42.81 2.61
N ALA A 543 -34.58 -41.72 2.18
CA ALA A 543 -35.19 -40.65 1.38
C ALA A 543 -34.77 -40.66 -0.10
N SER A 544 -33.63 -41.29 -0.43
CA SER A 544 -33.07 -41.26 -1.78
C SER A 544 -32.06 -42.41 -1.99
N ASN A 545 -31.74 -42.69 -3.25
CA ASN A 545 -30.59 -43.55 -3.59
C ASN A 545 -29.26 -42.77 -3.76
N TYR A 546 -29.20 -41.54 -3.22
CA TYR A 546 -28.02 -40.68 -3.29
C TYR A 546 -26.74 -41.37 -2.77
N PRO A 547 -26.74 -42.10 -1.61
CA PRO A 547 -25.53 -42.76 -1.11
C PRO A 547 -25.00 -43.89 -2.03
N ALA A 548 -25.80 -44.39 -2.95
CA ALA A 548 -25.37 -45.39 -3.95
C ALA A 548 -24.86 -44.79 -5.24
N LYS A 549 -24.87 -43.43 -5.39
CA LYS A 549 -24.42 -42.74 -6.59
C LYS A 549 -22.93 -42.43 -6.55
N THR A 550 -22.29 -42.42 -7.74
CA THR A 550 -20.84 -42.16 -7.87
C THR A 550 -20.44 -40.78 -7.31
N ILE A 551 -21.35 -39.82 -7.38
CA ILE A 551 -21.13 -38.43 -6.90
C ILE A 551 -21.17 -38.32 -5.35
N PHE A 552 -21.75 -39.27 -4.62
CA PHE A 552 -21.95 -39.17 -3.17
C PHE A 552 -20.63 -39.02 -2.41
N SER A 553 -19.72 -39.97 -2.55
CA SER A 553 -18.45 -39.95 -1.81
C SER A 553 -17.61 -38.70 -2.15
N PRO A 554 -17.39 -38.32 -3.42
CA PRO A 554 -16.66 -37.12 -3.75
C PRO A 554 -17.30 -35.83 -3.18
N VAL A 555 -18.61 -35.64 -3.33
CA VAL A 555 -19.28 -34.44 -2.83
C VAL A 555 -19.22 -34.38 -1.29
N THR A 556 -19.42 -35.51 -0.61
CA THR A 556 -19.31 -35.58 0.85
C THR A 556 -17.91 -35.18 1.33
N VAL A 557 -16.88 -35.80 0.80
CA VAL A 557 -15.48 -35.54 1.14
C VAL A 557 -15.12 -34.09 0.87
N ARG A 558 -15.44 -33.59 -0.33
CA ARG A 558 -15.13 -32.23 -0.75
C ARG A 558 -15.92 -31.17 0.05
N SER A 559 -17.16 -31.48 0.43
CA SER A 559 -17.93 -30.61 1.32
C SER A 559 -17.24 -30.43 2.68
N ILE A 560 -16.74 -31.50 3.28
CA ILE A 560 -16.02 -31.47 4.55
C ILE A 560 -14.70 -30.68 4.42
N LEU A 561 -13.94 -30.94 3.37
CA LEU A 561 -12.69 -30.23 3.10
C LEU A 561 -12.94 -28.73 2.86
N TYR A 562 -13.99 -28.41 2.13
CA TYR A 562 -14.31 -27.03 1.75
C TYR A 562 -14.73 -26.15 2.92
N ILE A 563 -15.52 -26.72 3.85
CA ILE A 563 -15.95 -25.96 5.04
C ILE A 563 -14.93 -25.97 6.17
N SER A 564 -13.95 -26.90 6.13
CA SER A 564 -12.89 -26.93 7.13
C SER A 564 -12.03 -25.67 6.98
N PRO A 565 -11.86 -24.87 8.03
CA PRO A 565 -11.19 -23.56 7.90
C PRO A 565 -9.69 -23.74 7.60
N VAL A 566 -9.36 -23.68 6.34
CA VAL A 566 -7.99 -23.51 5.85
C VAL A 566 -8.01 -22.27 4.96
N ASN A 567 -7.93 -21.12 5.61
CA ASN A 567 -7.88 -19.86 4.86
C ASN A 567 -6.51 -19.68 4.23
N PRO A 568 -6.43 -19.28 2.96
CA PRO A 568 -5.17 -18.85 2.37
C PRO A 568 -4.61 -17.67 3.20
N ILE A 569 -3.32 -17.74 3.50
CA ILE A 569 -2.65 -16.73 4.28
C ILE A 569 -2.57 -15.46 3.42
N LYS A 570 -3.21 -14.38 3.88
CA LYS A 570 -3.13 -13.09 3.18
C LYS A 570 -1.73 -12.52 3.38
N PRO A 571 -1.02 -12.17 2.30
CA PRO A 571 0.27 -11.50 2.44
C PRO A 571 0.14 -10.17 3.18
N ALA A 572 1.10 -9.91 4.06
CA ALA A 572 1.30 -8.59 4.64
C ALA A 572 1.95 -7.64 3.63
N ILE A 573 1.79 -6.34 3.83
CA ILE A 573 2.55 -5.33 3.09
C ILE A 573 3.64 -4.79 4.02
N THR A 574 4.89 -4.79 3.55
CA THR A 574 6.04 -4.29 4.30
C THR A 574 5.80 -2.86 4.81
N GLY A 575 6.10 -2.64 6.09
CA GLY A 575 5.93 -1.33 6.73
C GLY A 575 4.49 -0.88 7.02
N LYS A 576 3.46 -1.66 6.62
CA LYS A 576 2.04 -1.39 6.95
C LYS A 576 1.55 -2.22 8.13
N ASP A 577 0.43 -1.79 8.73
CA ASP A 577 -0.18 -2.49 9.85
C ASP A 577 -0.69 -3.86 9.41
N TYR A 578 -0.27 -4.90 10.11
CA TYR A 578 -0.75 -6.27 9.99
C TYR A 578 -1.01 -6.84 11.37
N PHE A 579 -2.26 -7.09 11.68
CA PHE A 579 -2.69 -7.62 12.97
C PHE A 579 -2.87 -9.13 12.89
N LEU A 580 -2.10 -9.86 13.70
CA LEU A 580 -2.23 -11.30 13.86
C LEU A 580 -2.86 -11.60 15.22
N ASP A 581 -3.94 -12.39 15.18
CA ASP A 581 -4.65 -12.85 16.37
C ASP A 581 -4.09 -14.21 16.80
N PHE A 582 -3.45 -14.24 17.96
CA PHE A 582 -2.86 -15.44 18.53
C PHE A 582 -3.82 -16.31 19.33
N SER A 583 -5.05 -15.87 19.59
CA SER A 583 -6.08 -16.65 20.31
C SER A 583 -6.42 -17.98 19.62
N GLY A 584 -6.32 -18.03 18.29
CA GLY A 584 -6.57 -19.22 17.48
C GLY A 584 -5.46 -20.27 17.49
N PHE A 585 -4.28 -20.00 18.09
CA PHE A 585 -3.14 -20.94 18.09
C PHE A 585 -3.15 -21.92 19.29
N GLY A 586 -4.21 -21.95 20.10
CA GLY A 586 -4.32 -22.79 21.29
C GLY A 586 -3.47 -22.27 22.47
N LYS A 587 -3.23 -23.13 23.47
CA LYS A 587 -2.38 -22.75 24.61
C LYS A 587 -0.92 -22.65 24.17
N LEU A 588 -0.43 -21.42 24.12
CA LEU A 588 0.97 -21.15 23.89
C LEU A 588 1.77 -21.39 25.19
N ASP A 589 2.84 -22.16 25.10
CA ASP A 589 3.67 -22.55 26.29
C ASP A 589 4.47 -21.38 26.87
N THR A 590 4.72 -20.34 26.11
CA THR A 590 5.49 -19.14 26.52
C THR A 590 4.86 -17.88 25.96
N SER A 591 5.05 -16.76 26.67
CA SER A 591 4.63 -15.44 26.21
C SER A 591 5.53 -14.85 25.11
N THR A 592 6.57 -15.59 24.66
CA THR A 592 7.55 -15.11 23.68
C THR A 592 7.51 -15.96 22.42
N ILE A 593 7.31 -15.30 21.28
CA ILE A 593 7.33 -15.89 19.95
C ILE A 593 8.47 -15.23 19.17
N ASN A 594 9.32 -16.03 18.55
CA ASN A 594 10.36 -15.53 17.66
C ASN A 594 9.81 -15.34 16.25
N ILE A 595 10.23 -14.25 15.60
CA ILE A 595 9.95 -13.98 14.19
C ILE A 595 11.26 -13.88 13.41
N SER A 596 11.34 -14.56 12.28
CA SER A 596 12.52 -14.57 11.40
C SER A 596 12.11 -14.54 9.93
N SER A 597 12.87 -13.83 9.11
CA SER A 597 12.68 -13.73 7.66
C SER A 597 13.27 -14.88 6.86
N ALA A 598 14.15 -15.71 7.47
CA ALA A 598 14.73 -16.89 6.84
C ALA A 598 14.78 -18.08 7.80
N PRO A 599 14.62 -19.32 7.30
CA PRO A 599 14.77 -20.52 8.13
C PRO A 599 16.21 -20.67 8.64
N GLY A 600 16.38 -20.84 9.96
CA GLY A 600 17.65 -21.14 10.58
C GLY A 600 18.52 -19.96 10.96
N ASP A 601 18.16 -18.74 10.64
CA ASP A 601 18.86 -17.51 11.05
C ASP A 601 18.46 -17.08 12.47
N LYS A 602 19.25 -16.16 13.03
CA LYS A 602 18.87 -15.50 14.29
C LYS A 602 17.51 -14.81 14.10
N PRO A 603 16.64 -14.85 15.10
CA PRO A 603 15.34 -14.17 14.99
C PRO A 603 15.56 -12.67 14.75
N ASP A 604 14.81 -12.12 13.80
CA ASP A 604 14.77 -10.67 13.51
C ASP A 604 14.17 -9.91 14.68
N GLY A 605 13.34 -10.58 15.49
CA GLY A 605 12.73 -10.02 16.68
C GLY A 605 11.98 -11.04 17.53
N GLN A 606 11.50 -10.54 18.67
CA GLN A 606 10.68 -11.30 19.60
C GLN A 606 9.37 -10.59 19.88
N ILE A 607 8.29 -11.31 19.70
CA ILE A 607 6.94 -10.85 20.01
C ILE A 607 6.62 -11.31 21.42
N LYS A 608 6.28 -10.36 22.32
CA LYS A 608 5.81 -10.67 23.67
C LYS A 608 4.29 -10.58 23.70
N LEU A 609 3.64 -11.69 24.04
CA LEU A 609 2.20 -11.74 24.24
C LEU A 609 1.85 -11.29 25.66
N ASN A 610 0.80 -10.53 25.81
CA ASN A 610 0.26 -10.10 27.10
C ASN A 610 -0.98 -10.95 27.42
N GLU A 611 -1.17 -11.31 28.68
CA GLU A 611 -2.30 -12.14 29.15
C GLU A 611 -3.71 -11.61 28.79
N LYS A 612 -3.82 -10.37 28.28
CA LYS A 612 -5.09 -9.71 27.97
C LYS A 612 -5.27 -9.34 26.50
N ASN A 613 -4.26 -9.52 25.65
CA ASN A 613 -4.34 -9.06 24.26
C ASN A 613 -3.54 -9.96 23.34
N ASP A 614 -4.23 -10.87 22.69
CA ASP A 614 -3.67 -11.82 21.74
C ASP A 614 -3.52 -11.23 20.32
N LEU A 615 -4.03 -10.00 20.10
CA LEU A 615 -3.94 -9.29 18.82
C LEU A 615 -2.65 -8.45 18.76
N VAL A 616 -1.71 -8.84 17.92
CA VAL A 616 -0.40 -8.19 17.80
C VAL A 616 -0.21 -7.57 16.41
N ASN A 617 0.23 -6.31 16.39
CA ASN A 617 0.62 -5.64 15.15
C ASN A 617 2.07 -6.00 14.79
N LEU A 618 2.27 -6.65 13.65
CA LEU A 618 3.57 -7.12 13.17
C LEU A 618 4.35 -6.08 12.35
N LYS A 619 3.82 -4.89 12.12
CA LYS A 619 4.39 -3.82 11.27
C LYS A 619 5.89 -3.60 11.43
N TYR A 620 6.37 -3.57 12.67
CA TYR A 620 7.76 -3.24 12.97
C TYR A 620 8.75 -4.39 12.76
N PHE A 621 8.23 -5.60 12.51
CA PHE A 621 9.04 -6.78 12.24
C PHE A 621 9.15 -7.06 10.74
N LEU A 622 8.17 -6.60 9.94
CA LEU A 622 8.09 -6.87 8.50
C LEU A 622 8.87 -5.82 7.71
N ASN A 623 10.20 -5.96 7.71
CA ASN A 623 11.11 -4.95 7.16
C ASN A 623 11.59 -5.23 5.73
N SER A 624 11.36 -6.43 5.21
CA SER A 624 11.79 -6.83 3.86
C SER A 624 10.75 -7.68 3.16
N ASN A 625 10.80 -7.69 1.85
CA ASN A 625 10.02 -8.56 1.00
C ASN A 625 10.50 -10.01 1.17
N SER A 626 9.78 -10.82 1.93
CA SER A 626 10.18 -12.19 2.33
C SER A 626 9.02 -12.98 2.92
N THR A 627 9.23 -14.28 3.18
CA THR A 627 8.34 -15.07 4.05
C THR A 627 8.90 -15.08 5.46
N TYR A 628 8.09 -14.59 6.41
CA TYR A 628 8.39 -14.58 7.83
C TYR A 628 7.86 -15.82 8.52
N ARG A 629 8.72 -16.48 9.29
CA ARG A 629 8.34 -17.64 10.11
C ARG A 629 8.24 -17.22 11.56
N LEU A 630 7.07 -17.47 12.15
CA LEU A 630 6.83 -17.32 13.59
C LEU A 630 7.04 -18.66 14.26
N THR A 631 7.91 -18.72 15.27
CA THR A 631 8.26 -19.97 15.94
C THR A 631 8.18 -19.84 17.45
N GLN A 632 7.78 -20.94 18.09
CA GLN A 632 7.86 -21.12 19.54
C GLN A 632 8.67 -22.38 19.83
N LYS A 633 9.74 -22.28 20.62
CA LYS A 633 10.63 -23.42 20.92
C LYS A 633 11.03 -24.23 19.67
N SER A 634 11.34 -23.58 18.58
CA SER A 634 11.69 -24.16 17.28
C SER A 634 10.53 -24.79 16.48
N ALA A 635 9.33 -24.87 17.02
CA ALA A 635 8.14 -25.29 16.25
C ALA A 635 7.59 -24.12 15.44
N ALA A 636 7.30 -24.32 14.16
CA ALA A 636 6.66 -23.31 13.33
C ALA A 636 5.19 -23.17 13.73
N LEU A 637 4.81 -21.98 14.17
CA LEU A 637 3.41 -21.63 14.47
C LEU A 637 2.69 -21.07 13.24
N PHE A 638 3.39 -20.22 12.49
CA PHE A 638 2.80 -19.50 11.35
C PHE A 638 3.88 -19.10 10.35
N GLU A 639 3.52 -19.07 9.07
CA GLU A 639 4.36 -18.52 8.01
C GLU A 639 3.60 -17.40 7.31
N LEU A 640 4.15 -16.19 7.34
CA LEU A 640 3.55 -14.98 6.83
C LEU A 640 4.36 -14.45 5.64
N PRO A 641 3.82 -14.49 4.42
CA PRO A 641 4.44 -13.76 3.31
C PRO A 641 4.25 -12.26 3.51
N ALA A 642 5.32 -11.48 3.35
CA ALA A 642 5.29 -10.04 3.33
C ALA A 642 5.80 -9.57 1.97
N ASN A 643 5.03 -8.72 1.32
CA ASN A 643 5.28 -8.20 -0.02
C ASN A 643 5.34 -6.68 0.00
N PHE A 644 5.94 -6.09 -1.03
CA PHE A 644 6.00 -4.64 -1.20
C PHE A 644 4.62 -4.05 -1.54
N ASP A 645 4.49 -2.73 -1.38
CA ASP A 645 3.30 -2.01 -1.85
C ASP A 645 3.38 -1.80 -3.37
N LYS A 646 2.48 -2.43 -4.12
CA LYS A 646 2.43 -2.33 -5.59
C LYS A 646 2.35 -0.90 -6.14
N ASN A 647 1.89 0.07 -5.33
CA ASN A 647 1.82 1.45 -5.76
C ASN A 647 3.21 2.07 -6.00
N GLU A 648 4.25 1.52 -5.38
CA GLU A 648 5.64 1.93 -5.59
C GLU A 648 6.19 1.53 -6.97
N SER A 649 5.58 0.52 -7.61
CA SER A 649 5.94 0.10 -8.97
C SER A 649 5.48 1.10 -10.04
N LEU A 650 4.54 2.00 -9.68
CA LEU A 650 4.06 3.07 -10.56
C LEU A 650 5.02 4.25 -10.49
N LEU A 651 5.99 4.34 -11.39
CA LEU A 651 7.02 5.38 -11.39
C LEU A 651 6.53 6.77 -11.88
N ASP A 652 5.24 7.05 -11.74
CA ASP A 652 4.68 8.35 -12.10
C ASP A 652 5.03 9.40 -11.04
N LYS A 653 5.59 10.53 -11.50
CA LYS A 653 6.05 11.63 -10.65
C LYS A 653 5.15 12.86 -10.81
N TYR A 654 5.07 13.67 -9.75
CA TYR A 654 4.47 14.99 -9.81
C TYR A 654 5.52 16.03 -10.21
N THR A 655 5.07 17.07 -10.88
CA THR A 655 5.88 18.28 -11.13
C THR A 655 6.06 19.08 -9.84
N ALA A 656 7.10 19.90 -9.75
CA ALA A 656 7.35 20.76 -8.60
C ALA A 656 6.13 21.63 -8.21
N LYS A 657 5.40 22.13 -9.22
CA LYS A 657 4.21 22.96 -9.02
C LYS A 657 3.05 22.17 -8.42
N GLU A 658 2.83 20.94 -8.88
CA GLU A 658 1.79 20.06 -8.34
C GLU A 658 2.13 19.67 -6.90
N ILE A 659 3.38 19.27 -6.62
CA ILE A 659 3.84 18.94 -5.26
C ILE A 659 3.61 20.12 -4.31
N SER A 660 4.01 21.32 -4.70
CA SER A 660 3.79 22.53 -3.90
C SER A 660 2.31 22.78 -3.61
N GLY A 661 1.43 22.60 -4.62
CA GLY A 661 -0.02 22.76 -4.46
C GLY A 661 -0.63 21.74 -3.52
N ILE A 662 -0.28 20.47 -3.67
CA ILE A 662 -0.77 19.35 -2.83
C ILE A 662 -0.32 19.54 -1.39
N LEU A 663 0.97 19.74 -1.15
CA LEU A 663 1.52 19.86 0.19
C LEU A 663 1.04 21.14 0.90
N LYS A 664 0.91 22.25 0.17
CA LYS A 664 0.33 23.49 0.74
C LYS A 664 -1.11 23.27 1.22
N THR A 665 -1.91 22.53 0.46
CA THR A 665 -3.30 22.21 0.84
C THR A 665 -3.34 21.29 2.07
N GLN A 666 -2.45 20.29 2.12
CA GLN A 666 -2.43 19.29 3.20
C GLN A 666 -1.87 19.85 4.52
N LEU A 667 -0.84 20.71 4.45
CA LEU A 667 -0.09 21.17 5.60
C LEU A 667 -0.50 22.57 6.09
N GLY A 668 -1.26 23.32 5.28
CA GLY A 668 -1.69 24.69 5.58
C GLY A 668 -0.54 25.69 5.62
N SER A 669 0.64 25.37 5.09
CA SER A 669 1.82 26.22 5.05
C SER A 669 2.51 26.19 3.70
N ASP A 670 3.29 27.23 3.38
CA ASP A 670 4.08 27.26 2.15
C ASP A 670 5.24 26.24 2.24
N VAL A 671 5.46 25.52 1.14
CA VAL A 671 6.51 24.50 0.98
C VAL A 671 7.46 24.97 -0.09
N ASN A 672 8.75 24.91 0.19
CA ASN A 672 9.80 25.24 -0.78
C ASN A 672 10.16 23.99 -1.58
N ILE A 673 10.11 24.08 -2.90
CA ILE A 673 10.50 22.96 -3.78
C ILE A 673 11.78 23.37 -4.55
N ILE A 674 12.82 22.55 -4.42
CA ILE A 674 14.09 22.73 -5.10
C ILE A 674 14.16 21.68 -6.23
N THR A 675 14.24 22.16 -7.45
CA THR A 675 14.22 21.33 -8.66
C THR A 675 15.62 20.80 -9.00
N PRO A 676 15.74 19.72 -9.78
CA PRO A 676 17.03 19.17 -10.19
C PRO A 676 17.92 20.15 -10.96
N GLU A 677 17.31 21.06 -11.72
CA GLU A 677 18.03 22.03 -12.57
C GLU A 677 18.59 23.23 -11.78
N SER A 678 18.10 23.45 -10.56
CA SER A 678 18.55 24.58 -9.74
C SER A 678 19.89 24.29 -9.07
N THR A 679 20.73 25.33 -8.90
CA THR A 679 21.94 25.22 -8.07
C THR A 679 21.51 25.07 -6.60
N LEU A 680 21.67 23.86 -6.05
CA LEU A 680 21.16 23.47 -4.73
C LEU A 680 21.62 24.44 -3.63
N THR A 681 22.94 24.66 -3.55
CA THR A 681 23.56 25.51 -2.54
C THR A 681 23.05 26.94 -2.59
N ALA A 682 22.95 27.52 -3.79
CA ALA A 682 22.46 28.90 -3.96
C ALA A 682 20.98 28.99 -3.59
N SER A 683 20.15 28.04 -3.99
CA SER A 683 18.72 28.02 -3.70
C SER A 683 18.45 27.91 -2.19
N ILE A 684 19.15 27.02 -1.49
CA ILE A 684 18.99 26.88 -0.02
C ILE A 684 19.51 28.13 0.70
N LEU A 685 20.64 28.68 0.30
CA LEU A 685 21.18 29.92 0.90
C LEU A 685 20.21 31.08 0.68
N GLU A 686 19.65 31.23 -0.52
CA GLU A 686 18.66 32.29 -0.80
C GLU A 686 17.42 32.14 0.08
N LEU A 687 16.90 30.92 0.29
CA LEU A 687 15.78 30.67 1.19
C LEU A 687 16.12 30.97 2.66
N ARG A 688 17.31 30.54 3.13
CA ARG A 688 17.76 30.76 4.51
C ARG A 688 18.14 32.19 4.81
N THR A 689 18.96 32.80 3.97
CA THR A 689 19.53 34.14 4.23
C THR A 689 18.80 35.27 3.52
N GLY A 690 18.08 34.96 2.45
CA GLY A 690 17.30 35.94 1.69
C GLY A 690 17.92 36.31 0.36
N LYS A 691 17.13 36.97 -0.49
CA LYS A 691 17.47 37.35 -1.87
C LYS A 691 17.99 38.78 -1.95
N GLU A 692 19.22 38.95 -2.49
CA GLU A 692 19.78 40.25 -2.78
C GLU A 692 19.20 40.84 -4.07
N MET A 693 18.74 42.10 -4.03
CA MET A 693 18.12 42.79 -5.17
C MET A 693 19.00 43.87 -5.82
N TRP A 694 20.28 43.96 -5.43
CA TRP A 694 21.18 45.01 -5.90
C TRP A 694 21.39 44.99 -7.41
N GLN A 695 21.33 43.80 -8.05
CA GLN A 695 21.48 43.66 -9.49
C GLN A 695 20.40 44.43 -10.26
N TRP A 696 19.15 44.36 -9.86
CA TRP A 696 18.04 45.10 -10.45
C TRP A 696 18.20 46.63 -10.26
N ALA A 697 18.66 47.02 -9.10
CA ALA A 697 18.95 48.45 -8.83
C ALA A 697 20.10 48.94 -9.76
N LEU A 698 21.15 48.14 -9.96
CA LEU A 698 22.26 48.47 -10.86
C LEU A 698 21.79 48.56 -12.30
N VAL A 699 20.98 47.62 -12.79
CA VAL A 699 20.44 47.64 -14.17
C VAL A 699 19.60 48.91 -14.37
N LEU A 700 18.75 49.28 -13.42
CA LEU A 700 17.95 50.50 -13.49
C LEU A 700 18.85 51.74 -13.52
N ALA A 701 19.89 51.78 -12.68
CA ALA A 701 20.86 52.90 -12.71
C ALA A 701 21.49 53.03 -14.12
N LEU A 702 21.96 51.94 -14.70
CA LEU A 702 22.55 51.94 -16.06
C LEU A 702 21.56 52.38 -17.14
N LEU A 703 20.30 51.94 -17.04
CA LEU A 703 19.24 52.36 -17.98
C LEU A 703 18.98 53.88 -17.90
N PHE A 704 18.96 54.47 -16.70
CA PHE A 704 18.78 55.92 -16.57
C PHE A 704 20.01 56.67 -17.08
N LEU A 705 21.22 56.15 -16.92
CA LEU A 705 22.45 56.76 -17.49
C LEU A 705 22.42 56.71 -19.04
N LEU A 706 21.99 55.58 -19.62
CA LEU A 706 21.79 55.46 -21.05
C LEU A 706 20.72 56.42 -21.58
N ALA A 707 19.58 56.53 -20.88
CA ALA A 707 18.53 57.49 -21.23
C ALA A 707 19.03 58.94 -21.22
N GLU A 708 19.80 59.32 -20.18
CA GLU A 708 20.45 60.61 -20.13
C GLU A 708 21.33 60.88 -21.36
N PHE A 709 22.19 59.92 -21.72
CA PHE A 709 23.07 60.04 -22.88
C PHE A 709 22.28 60.28 -24.17
N PHE A 710 21.21 59.54 -24.43
CA PHE A 710 20.39 59.69 -25.65
C PHE A 710 19.64 61.05 -25.63
N ILE A 711 19.06 61.49 -24.48
CA ILE A 711 18.38 62.77 -24.39
C ILE A 711 19.40 63.90 -24.59
N ALA A 712 20.58 63.82 -23.97
CA ALA A 712 21.62 64.83 -24.10
C ALA A 712 22.12 64.95 -25.57
N ARG A 713 22.29 63.81 -26.27
CA ARG A 713 22.67 63.81 -27.69
C ARG A 713 21.60 64.46 -28.58
N SER A 714 20.31 64.26 -28.25
CA SER A 714 19.19 64.84 -29.01
C SER A 714 19.02 66.38 -28.77
N ILE A 715 19.76 66.99 -27.85
CA ILE A 715 19.84 68.45 -27.65
C ILE A 715 20.91 69.09 -28.56
N LYS A 716 21.96 68.29 -28.85
CA LYS A 716 23.10 68.83 -29.70
C LYS A 716 22.81 68.65 -31.18
N SER A 717 21.90 67.82 -31.62
CA SER A 717 21.41 67.77 -32.97
C SER A 717 20.14 68.63 -33.14
#